data_17c1e3d38d1e1b425ddc06e01fd1ae89
#
_entry.id   17c1e3d38d1e1b425ddc06e01fd1ae89
#
_cell.length_a   1.000
_cell.length_b   1.000
_cell.length_c   1.000
_cell.angle_alpha   90.00
_cell.angle_beta   90.00
_cell.angle_gamma   90.00
#
_symmetry.space_group_name_H-M   'P 1'
#
loop_
_entity.id
_entity.type
_entity.pdbx_description
1 polymer ?
#
loop_
_entity_poly.entity_id
_entity_poly.type
_entity_poly.pdbx_seq_one_letter_code
_entity_poly.pdbx_strand_id
1 'polypeptide(L)'
;MLFLTLQPELIFANNTPTGGDMGAHVYGPAFLRDFMLPHFRLNGWSNDWYAGFPMYRFYMLIPALLVLVVDLIAPYGVALKIIAVIGILALPVCTWLFGKFSRLLFPIPEILALASVVFLYDESFTIYGGNIASTMAGEFSFSISLSLAVLTFGLFIRSMNEGRGQMIAACALALSALSHGIVLLFVFGGVALIAILWQVLNSGRRILKSASLIIGTAILLSAFWVVPFLTSHAFMTDMKYEPRPSGTADSFWKMFFPLPLYWNIFITLFAVVGFVACILRRNRVGIWMGVYCAVLVIGVFISRGGLPVIGMLWNPRLLPFLYLLRYMLMMIGLYELVVGLGRVSSLLRVANNALAKESFESVAPLVSLRNIAQFNMWWVTAMAMVVVSVIGFRFQELPFGKLASDSAGAMQYKWGPISTNASNDGFVDGWARWNFTGYEGKSAYAEYHNLVETMKSLGDDTAHGCGRALWESSGELNKYGTTMSLMLLPHWTKGCIGSMEGLNFEASGTTPYHFITSAAMSKQSSNPVRELRYDNNNAGLGVRYMQELGVKYYLAFTKEAIAQANLQAALVEVKRSGPWVVYQVGNSELVMPLKVQPVIVNSRTGDVKERWLETGTSWFQHPEDWSAMPVENGLDTWQRVDVAVDLSRRDGEPGISSRRVDIVTPTQVINIVETKPTKVTNFVLEDSAISFSVDQIGQPILVRMSYFPNWKVSGANGPFRVAPNMMVVVPTQKDVRLHYGYTKLDVFAYLLTAIGIAVMFMRWRRRINARIIEPAIN
;
A
#
# COMPACT_ATOMS: atom_id res chain seq x y z
N MET A 1 0.11 15.80 -22.84
CA MET A 1 0.66 16.45 -21.66
C MET A 1 1.07 15.42 -20.61
N LEU A 2 0.14 14.73 -19.95
CA LEU A 2 0.42 13.81 -18.81
C LEU A 2 1.51 12.78 -19.10
N PHE A 3 1.49 12.13 -20.25
CA PHE A 3 2.52 11.17 -20.65
C PHE A 3 3.89 11.82 -20.89
N LEU A 4 3.93 13.04 -21.42
CA LEU A 4 5.17 13.74 -21.71
C LEU A 4 5.88 14.23 -20.43
N THR A 5 5.11 14.63 -19.39
CA THR A 5 5.69 15.07 -18.10
C THR A 5 6.26 13.89 -17.30
N LEU A 6 5.92 12.63 -17.63
CA LEU A 6 6.42 11.42 -16.99
C LEU A 6 7.75 10.92 -17.57
N GLN A 7 8.43 11.69 -18.42
CA GLN A 7 9.72 11.33 -19.04
C GLN A 7 9.67 10.00 -19.80
N PRO A 8 8.96 9.90 -20.94
CA PRO A 8 8.77 8.65 -21.68
C PRO A 8 10.07 7.95 -22.04
N GLU A 9 11.11 8.69 -22.39
CA GLU A 9 12.43 8.17 -22.70
C GLU A 9 13.05 7.38 -21.54
N LEU A 10 12.81 7.81 -20.30
CA LEU A 10 13.28 7.10 -19.10
C LEU A 10 12.39 5.92 -18.75
N ILE A 11 11.08 5.98 -19.05
CA ILE A 11 10.17 4.83 -18.89
C ILE A 11 10.65 3.66 -19.75
N PHE A 12 11.05 3.92 -21.00
CA PHE A 12 11.51 2.89 -21.93
C PHE A 12 13.01 2.57 -21.82
N ALA A 13 13.77 3.26 -20.98
CA ALA A 13 15.17 2.91 -20.71
C ALA A 13 15.26 1.58 -19.94
N ASN A 14 16.18 0.69 -20.35
CA ASN A 14 16.37 -0.60 -19.68
C ASN A 14 17.26 -0.45 -18.45
N ASN A 15 16.66 -0.07 -17.32
CA ASN A 15 17.29 0.05 -16.01
C ASN A 15 16.28 -0.31 -14.90
N THR A 16 16.77 -0.47 -13.67
CA THR A 16 15.97 -0.85 -12.50
C THR A 16 15.42 0.39 -11.80
N PRO A 17 14.10 0.65 -11.81
CA PRO A 17 13.53 1.85 -11.19
C PRO A 17 13.82 1.91 -9.69
N THR A 18 13.93 3.13 -9.16
CA THR A 18 14.16 3.42 -7.74
C THR A 18 13.25 4.55 -7.26
N GLY A 19 13.53 5.14 -6.10
CA GLY A 19 12.79 6.25 -5.51
C GLY A 19 11.70 5.82 -4.53
N GLY A 20 11.77 6.30 -3.28
CA GLY A 20 10.83 5.92 -2.22
C GLY A 20 10.64 4.41 -2.15
N ASP A 21 9.38 3.97 -1.99
CA ASP A 21 9.00 2.56 -2.00
C ASP A 21 9.07 1.93 -3.40
N MET A 22 9.08 2.75 -4.48
CA MET A 22 9.10 2.28 -5.87
C MET A 22 10.28 1.32 -6.11
N GLY A 23 11.46 1.63 -5.56
CA GLY A 23 12.65 0.80 -5.70
C GLY A 23 12.49 -0.60 -5.10
N ALA A 24 11.80 -0.72 -3.97
CA ALA A 24 11.57 -2.00 -3.31
C ALA A 24 10.51 -2.86 -4.02
N HIS A 25 9.58 -2.23 -4.76
CA HIS A 25 8.58 -2.95 -5.57
C HIS A 25 9.17 -3.80 -6.70
N VAL A 26 10.45 -3.61 -7.02
CA VAL A 26 11.18 -4.46 -7.97
C VAL A 26 11.19 -5.92 -7.52
N TYR A 27 11.26 -6.19 -6.22
CA TYR A 27 11.35 -7.54 -5.68
C TYR A 27 10.07 -8.38 -5.91
N GLY A 28 8.90 -7.83 -5.61
CA GLY A 28 7.66 -8.62 -5.54
C GLY A 28 7.27 -9.36 -6.82
N PRO A 29 7.15 -8.69 -7.99
CA PRO A 29 6.83 -9.37 -9.23
C PRO A 29 7.92 -10.35 -9.68
N ALA A 30 9.21 -10.05 -9.44
CA ALA A 30 10.29 -10.98 -9.73
C ALA A 30 10.18 -12.27 -8.91
N PHE A 31 9.92 -12.16 -7.60
CA PHE A 31 9.70 -13.32 -6.74
C PHE A 31 8.47 -14.14 -7.18
N LEU A 32 7.38 -13.46 -7.60
CA LEU A 32 6.20 -14.14 -8.15
C LEU A 32 6.55 -14.94 -9.40
N ARG A 33 7.32 -14.35 -10.33
CA ARG A 33 7.74 -15.00 -11.60
C ARG A 33 8.66 -16.20 -11.34
N ASP A 34 9.68 -16.01 -10.52
CA ASP A 34 10.80 -16.92 -10.42
C ASP A 34 10.56 -18.07 -9.41
N PHE A 35 9.78 -17.82 -8.35
CA PHE A 35 9.59 -18.78 -7.27
C PHE A 35 8.14 -19.27 -7.09
N MET A 36 7.12 -18.42 -7.31
CA MET A 36 5.74 -18.81 -7.00
C MET A 36 5.00 -19.43 -8.16
N LEU A 37 5.00 -18.76 -9.34
CA LEU A 37 4.28 -19.26 -10.52
C LEU A 37 4.77 -20.60 -11.04
N PRO A 38 6.07 -20.95 -11.01
CA PRO A 38 6.53 -22.30 -11.38
C PRO A 38 5.91 -23.40 -10.50
N HIS A 39 5.49 -23.09 -9.28
CA HIS A 39 4.79 -24.01 -8.38
C HIS A 39 3.26 -23.83 -8.38
N PHE A 40 2.70 -23.11 -9.36
CA PHE A 40 1.26 -22.80 -9.46
C PHE A 40 0.69 -22.10 -8.23
N ARG A 41 1.47 -21.20 -7.59
CA ARG A 41 1.06 -20.47 -6.39
C ARG A 41 0.89 -18.99 -6.70
N LEU A 42 -0.20 -18.39 -6.19
CA LEU A 42 -0.47 -16.96 -6.24
C LEU A 42 -0.18 -16.27 -4.88
N ASN A 43 -0.07 -17.04 -3.83
CA ASN A 43 0.43 -16.62 -2.51
C ASN A 43 1.31 -17.74 -1.95
N GLY A 44 2.26 -17.41 -1.10
CA GLY A 44 3.20 -18.37 -0.56
C GLY A 44 4.08 -17.76 0.53
N TRP A 45 5.15 -18.42 0.86
CA TRP A 45 6.13 -17.95 1.83
C TRP A 45 7.34 -17.35 1.12
N SER A 46 7.90 -16.28 1.67
CA SER A 46 9.21 -15.74 1.31
C SER A 46 10.08 -15.64 2.55
N ASN A 47 11.31 -16.10 2.45
CA ASN A 47 12.34 -15.97 3.50
C ASN A 47 13.09 -14.63 3.42
N ASP A 48 12.88 -13.85 2.38
CA ASP A 48 13.75 -12.80 1.91
C ASP A 48 13.65 -11.51 2.72
N TRP A 49 12.49 -11.23 3.30
CA TRP A 49 12.28 -10.06 4.14
C TRP A 49 11.86 -10.43 5.56
N TYR A 50 12.23 -9.59 6.53
CA TYR A 50 12.00 -9.79 7.97
C TYR A 50 12.62 -11.11 8.42
N ALA A 51 11.92 -11.92 9.14
CA ALA A 51 12.29 -13.30 9.42
C ALA A 51 11.40 -14.28 8.63
N GLY A 52 11.03 -13.89 7.40
CA GLY A 52 10.05 -14.55 6.56
C GLY A 52 8.64 -13.99 6.74
N PHE A 53 7.85 -14.04 5.68
CA PHE A 53 6.49 -13.51 5.65
C PHE A 53 5.63 -14.17 4.56
N PRO A 54 4.27 -14.14 4.70
CA PRO A 54 3.36 -14.69 3.71
C PRO A 54 3.19 -13.74 2.52
N MET A 55 3.95 -13.97 1.45
CA MET A 55 3.96 -13.16 0.24
C MET A 55 2.60 -13.19 -0.45
N TYR A 56 2.08 -12.04 -0.88
CA TYR A 56 0.78 -11.83 -1.54
C TYR A 56 -0.46 -12.26 -0.75
N ARG A 57 -0.33 -12.56 0.54
CA ARG A 57 -1.50 -12.83 1.37
C ARG A 57 -2.23 -11.58 1.81
N PHE A 58 -1.48 -10.51 2.08
CA PHE A 58 -2.01 -9.23 2.55
C PHE A 58 -1.83 -8.10 1.55
N TYR A 59 -1.00 -8.31 0.52
CA TYR A 59 -0.68 -7.33 -0.50
C TYR A 59 -1.19 -7.73 -1.87
N MET A 60 -1.21 -6.77 -2.78
CA MET A 60 -1.94 -6.76 -4.04
C MET A 60 -1.26 -7.59 -5.12
N LEU A 61 -1.98 -8.55 -5.66
CA LEU A 61 -1.46 -9.47 -6.67
C LEU A 61 -1.59 -8.92 -8.10
N ILE A 62 -2.68 -8.18 -8.42
CA ILE A 62 -2.97 -7.78 -9.80
C ILE A 62 -1.87 -6.88 -10.40
N PRO A 63 -1.37 -5.83 -9.72
CA PRO A 63 -0.27 -5.03 -10.26
C PRO A 63 0.97 -5.87 -10.60
N ALA A 64 1.32 -6.83 -9.75
CA ALA A 64 2.44 -7.74 -10.00
C ALA A 64 2.22 -8.61 -11.24
N LEU A 65 1.03 -9.20 -11.40
CA LEU A 65 0.68 -9.96 -12.59
C LEU A 65 0.70 -9.11 -13.86
N LEU A 66 0.27 -7.85 -13.79
CA LEU A 66 0.36 -6.93 -14.93
C LEU A 66 1.81 -6.66 -15.33
N VAL A 67 2.73 -6.49 -14.36
CA VAL A 67 4.17 -6.37 -14.64
C VAL A 67 4.64 -7.61 -15.39
N LEU A 68 4.31 -8.81 -14.95
CA LEU A 68 4.74 -10.05 -15.60
C LEU A 68 4.16 -10.21 -17.00
N VAL A 69 2.94 -9.76 -17.26
CA VAL A 69 2.37 -9.79 -18.63
C VAL A 69 3.16 -8.87 -19.56
N VAL A 70 3.58 -7.70 -19.11
CA VAL A 70 4.40 -6.78 -19.91
C VAL A 70 5.85 -7.29 -20.03
N ASP A 71 6.38 -7.95 -19.00
CA ASP A 71 7.72 -8.58 -18.99
C ASP A 71 7.88 -9.69 -20.05
N LEU A 72 6.78 -10.25 -20.56
CA LEU A 72 6.83 -11.19 -21.70
C LEU A 72 7.31 -10.55 -23.00
N ILE A 73 7.18 -9.23 -23.15
CA ILE A 73 7.44 -8.49 -24.40
C ILE A 73 8.40 -7.31 -24.24
N ALA A 74 8.73 -6.92 -23.01
CA ALA A 74 9.62 -5.80 -22.70
C ALA A 74 10.56 -6.18 -21.55
N PRO A 75 11.75 -5.56 -21.41
CA PRO A 75 12.64 -5.79 -20.29
C PRO A 75 11.94 -5.52 -18.95
N TYR A 76 12.26 -6.29 -17.92
CA TYR A 76 11.60 -6.26 -16.61
C TYR A 76 11.49 -4.85 -15.98
N GLY A 77 12.59 -4.08 -16.01
CA GLY A 77 12.58 -2.71 -15.49
C GLY A 77 11.67 -1.77 -16.29
N VAL A 78 11.56 -1.97 -17.62
CA VAL A 78 10.62 -1.24 -18.48
C VAL A 78 9.18 -1.65 -18.15
N ALA A 79 8.92 -2.95 -18.01
CA ALA A 79 7.60 -3.48 -17.65
C ALA A 79 7.10 -2.89 -16.33
N LEU A 80 7.95 -2.83 -15.31
CA LEU A 80 7.61 -2.24 -14.01
C LEU A 80 7.27 -0.76 -14.14
N LYS A 81 8.07 0.02 -14.89
CA LYS A 81 7.84 1.46 -15.11
C LYS A 81 6.55 1.74 -15.88
N ILE A 82 6.24 0.96 -16.91
CA ILE A 82 4.97 1.06 -17.64
C ILE A 82 3.79 0.85 -16.69
N ILE A 83 3.84 -0.20 -15.86
CA ILE A 83 2.76 -0.50 -14.93
C ILE A 83 2.69 0.53 -13.81
N ALA A 84 3.83 1.09 -13.37
CA ALA A 84 3.84 2.16 -12.37
C ALA A 84 3.07 3.40 -12.82
N VAL A 85 3.08 3.75 -14.11
CA VAL A 85 2.40 4.95 -14.62
C VAL A 85 1.01 4.69 -15.20
N ILE A 86 0.62 3.43 -15.44
CA ILE A 86 -0.65 3.12 -16.13
C ILE A 86 -1.88 3.63 -15.37
N GLY A 87 -1.85 3.60 -14.03
CA GLY A 87 -2.94 4.12 -13.19
C GLY A 87 -3.13 5.63 -13.35
N ILE A 88 -2.03 6.40 -13.42
CA ILE A 88 -2.05 7.85 -13.66
C ILE A 88 -2.65 8.15 -15.03
N LEU A 89 -2.19 7.45 -16.07
CA LEU A 89 -2.64 7.68 -17.44
C LEU A 89 -4.10 7.24 -17.65
N ALA A 90 -4.53 6.19 -16.96
CA ALA A 90 -5.88 5.65 -17.06
C ALA A 90 -6.94 6.50 -16.33
N LEU A 91 -6.60 7.19 -15.25
CA LEU A 91 -7.58 7.88 -14.40
C LEU A 91 -8.46 8.88 -15.15
N PRO A 92 -7.94 9.79 -15.99
CA PRO A 92 -8.78 10.72 -16.75
C PRO A 92 -9.70 10.00 -17.76
N VAL A 93 -9.20 8.94 -18.39
CA VAL A 93 -10.00 8.14 -19.32
C VAL A 93 -11.12 7.39 -18.59
N CYS A 94 -10.80 6.76 -17.46
CA CYS A 94 -11.79 6.06 -16.63
C CYS A 94 -12.83 7.03 -16.06
N THR A 95 -12.43 8.25 -15.71
CA THR A 95 -13.34 9.29 -15.21
C THR A 95 -14.26 9.79 -16.33
N TRP A 96 -13.73 9.97 -17.53
CA TRP A 96 -14.55 10.29 -18.70
C TRP A 96 -15.55 9.16 -19.00
N LEU A 97 -15.10 7.90 -19.00
CA LEU A 97 -15.96 6.74 -19.21
C LEU A 97 -17.02 6.62 -18.10
N PHE A 98 -16.68 6.93 -16.85
CA PHE A 98 -17.66 7.02 -15.77
C PHE A 98 -18.79 7.98 -16.10
N GLY A 99 -18.47 9.18 -16.59
CA GLY A 99 -19.46 10.15 -17.04
C GLY A 99 -20.31 9.63 -18.21
N LYS A 100 -19.69 9.01 -19.22
CA LYS A 100 -20.40 8.48 -20.40
C LYS A 100 -21.30 7.29 -20.02
N PHE A 101 -20.81 6.33 -19.25
CA PHE A 101 -21.60 5.17 -18.81
C PHE A 101 -22.73 5.56 -17.85
N SER A 102 -22.55 6.64 -17.12
CA SER A 102 -23.59 7.25 -16.28
C SER A 102 -24.61 8.07 -17.06
N ARG A 103 -24.47 8.17 -18.39
CA ARG A 103 -25.33 8.96 -19.31
C ARG A 103 -25.37 10.44 -18.98
N LEU A 104 -24.25 10.98 -18.46
CA LEU A 104 -24.10 12.42 -18.30
C LEU A 104 -23.93 13.08 -19.67
N LEU A 105 -24.59 14.23 -19.84
CA LEU A 105 -24.54 14.97 -21.08
C LEU A 105 -23.26 15.79 -21.18
N PHE A 106 -22.80 16.01 -22.42
CA PHE A 106 -21.72 16.96 -22.71
C PHE A 106 -22.05 18.34 -22.11
N PRO A 107 -21.12 19.00 -21.43
CA PRO A 107 -19.68 18.72 -21.29
C PRO A 107 -19.30 18.03 -19.96
N ILE A 108 -20.23 17.47 -19.20
CA ILE A 108 -19.94 16.97 -17.86
C ILE A 108 -18.90 15.83 -17.84
N PRO A 109 -18.93 14.80 -18.72
CA PRO A 109 -17.90 13.76 -18.72
C PRO A 109 -16.49 14.33 -18.94
N GLU A 110 -16.34 15.31 -19.83
CA GLU A 110 -15.09 15.99 -20.15
C GLU A 110 -14.60 16.82 -18.95
N ILE A 111 -15.50 17.51 -18.26
CA ILE A 111 -15.21 18.29 -17.04
C ILE A 111 -14.74 17.37 -15.91
N LEU A 112 -15.36 16.18 -15.74
CA LEU A 112 -14.92 15.20 -14.76
C LEU A 112 -13.52 14.67 -15.07
N ALA A 113 -13.21 14.43 -16.35
CA ALA A 113 -11.85 14.05 -16.74
C ALA A 113 -10.83 15.13 -16.39
N LEU A 114 -11.15 16.42 -16.66
CA LEU A 114 -10.30 17.54 -16.25
C LEU A 114 -10.13 17.62 -14.73
N ALA A 115 -11.20 17.37 -13.95
CA ALA A 115 -11.13 17.32 -12.49
C ALA A 115 -10.10 16.28 -12.01
N SER A 116 -10.08 15.10 -12.65
CA SER A 116 -9.11 14.07 -12.31
C SER A 116 -7.67 14.45 -12.68
N VAL A 117 -7.46 15.26 -13.72
CA VAL A 117 -6.13 15.83 -14.05
C VAL A 117 -5.69 16.80 -12.94
N VAL A 118 -6.58 17.69 -12.47
CA VAL A 118 -6.27 18.58 -11.33
C VAL A 118 -5.88 17.77 -10.09
N PHE A 119 -6.63 16.70 -9.79
CA PHE A 119 -6.31 15.79 -8.70
C PHE A 119 -4.94 15.11 -8.87
N LEU A 120 -4.58 14.68 -10.07
CA LEU A 120 -3.29 14.04 -10.35
C LEU A 120 -2.10 14.97 -10.06
N TYR A 121 -2.22 16.24 -10.36
CA TYR A 121 -1.18 17.24 -10.13
C TYR A 121 -1.25 17.93 -8.76
N ASP A 122 -2.13 17.49 -7.87
CA ASP A 122 -2.16 17.99 -6.49
C ASP A 122 -0.95 17.49 -5.71
N GLU A 123 -0.03 18.39 -5.37
CA GLU A 123 1.20 18.10 -4.62
C GLU A 123 1.05 18.25 -3.11
N SER A 124 -0.11 18.66 -2.65
CA SER A 124 -0.33 18.95 -1.23
C SER A 124 -0.23 17.71 -0.33
N PHE A 125 -0.22 16.51 -0.94
CA PHE A 125 -0.04 15.25 -0.24
C PHE A 125 0.81 14.26 -1.05
N THR A 126 1.61 13.48 -0.34
CA THR A 126 2.38 12.33 -0.87
C THR A 126 2.04 11.09 -0.06
N ILE A 127 2.37 9.91 -0.54
CA ILE A 127 2.15 8.59 0.13
C ILE A 127 0.69 8.25 0.48
N TYR A 128 -0.29 9.14 0.20
CA TYR A 128 -1.71 8.84 0.47
C TYR A 128 -2.34 8.01 -0.64
N GLY A 129 -1.83 8.12 -1.86
CA GLY A 129 -2.30 7.37 -3.02
C GLY A 129 -3.05 8.22 -4.05
N GLY A 130 -3.06 7.77 -5.30
CA GLY A 130 -3.90 8.24 -6.39
C GLY A 130 -3.37 9.42 -7.20
N ASN A 131 -2.66 10.39 -6.62
CA ASN A 131 -1.99 11.47 -7.34
C ASN A 131 -0.60 11.05 -7.86
N ILE A 132 0.03 11.89 -8.68
CA ILE A 132 1.37 11.61 -9.24
C ILE A 132 2.40 11.48 -8.13
N ALA A 133 2.41 12.37 -7.14
CA ALA A 133 3.35 12.32 -6.03
C ALA A 133 3.33 11.00 -5.28
N SER A 134 2.15 10.55 -4.88
CA SER A 134 2.00 9.27 -4.18
C SER A 134 2.35 8.09 -5.06
N THR A 135 2.00 8.14 -6.36
CA THR A 135 2.34 7.07 -7.31
C THR A 135 3.85 6.94 -7.48
N MET A 136 4.57 8.07 -7.60
CA MET A 136 6.03 8.08 -7.70
C MET A 136 6.71 7.71 -6.39
N ALA A 137 6.09 7.97 -5.23
CA ALA A 137 6.56 7.48 -3.96
C ALA A 137 6.43 5.95 -3.78
N GLY A 138 5.68 5.25 -4.69
CA GLY A 138 5.51 3.79 -4.68
C GLY A 138 4.05 3.31 -4.65
N GLU A 139 3.07 4.20 -4.48
CA GLU A 139 1.64 3.84 -4.37
C GLU A 139 0.95 3.62 -5.74
N PHE A 140 1.68 3.07 -6.73
CA PHE A 140 1.14 2.85 -8.08
C PHE A 140 0.00 1.82 -8.10
N SER A 141 0.01 0.84 -7.20
CA SER A 141 -1.07 -0.12 -7.03
C SER A 141 -2.39 0.56 -6.66
N PHE A 142 -2.32 1.60 -5.80
CA PHE A 142 -3.45 2.44 -5.45
C PHE A 142 -4.01 3.18 -6.67
N SER A 143 -3.14 3.75 -7.50
CA SER A 143 -3.54 4.52 -8.69
C SER A 143 -4.21 3.64 -9.74
N ILE A 144 -3.72 2.42 -9.96
CA ILE A 144 -4.37 1.42 -10.82
C ILE A 144 -5.76 1.07 -10.28
N SER A 145 -5.83 0.76 -8.99
CA SER A 145 -7.08 0.39 -8.32
C SER A 145 -8.10 1.52 -8.34
N LEU A 146 -7.69 2.78 -8.10
CA LEU A 146 -8.55 3.95 -8.14
C LEU A 146 -9.15 4.17 -9.54
N SER A 147 -8.34 4.02 -10.59
CA SER A 147 -8.81 4.14 -11.97
C SER A 147 -9.86 3.08 -12.30
N LEU A 148 -9.62 1.82 -11.88
CA LEU A 148 -10.58 0.74 -12.01
C LEU A 148 -11.84 0.96 -11.17
N ALA A 149 -11.72 1.55 -9.97
CA ALA A 149 -12.86 1.88 -9.12
C ALA A 149 -13.80 2.90 -9.77
N VAL A 150 -13.23 3.98 -10.33
CA VAL A 150 -14.01 5.00 -11.04
C VAL A 150 -14.70 4.41 -12.27
N LEU A 151 -14.00 3.59 -13.05
CA LEU A 151 -14.57 2.85 -14.17
C LEU A 151 -15.73 1.94 -13.70
N THR A 152 -15.54 1.24 -12.58
CA THR A 152 -16.53 0.35 -12.00
C THR A 152 -17.82 1.09 -11.65
N PHE A 153 -17.75 2.29 -11.08
CA PHE A 153 -18.94 3.09 -10.79
C PHE A 153 -19.77 3.37 -12.06
N GLY A 154 -19.11 3.73 -13.15
CA GLY A 154 -19.79 3.95 -14.44
C GLY A 154 -20.44 2.68 -15.00
N LEU A 155 -19.71 1.57 -15.01
CA LEU A 155 -20.21 0.28 -15.48
C LEU A 155 -21.36 -0.23 -14.60
N PHE A 156 -21.29 -0.01 -13.30
CA PHE A 156 -22.33 -0.39 -12.34
C PHE A 156 -23.60 0.41 -12.59
N ILE A 157 -23.51 1.75 -12.70
CA ILE A 157 -24.64 2.63 -13.01
C ILE A 157 -25.28 2.24 -14.34
N ARG A 158 -24.45 2.00 -15.37
CA ARG A 158 -24.95 1.52 -16.66
C ARG A 158 -25.72 0.21 -16.52
N SER A 159 -25.20 -0.72 -15.73
CA SER A 159 -25.86 -2.01 -15.51
C SER A 159 -27.19 -1.87 -14.75
N MET A 160 -27.29 -0.91 -13.82
CA MET A 160 -28.56 -0.60 -13.13
C MET A 160 -29.59 0.00 -14.07
N ASN A 161 -29.16 0.92 -14.94
CA ASN A 161 -30.05 1.62 -15.87
C ASN A 161 -30.48 0.74 -17.06
N GLU A 162 -29.55 -0.01 -17.65
CA GLU A 162 -29.78 -0.75 -18.89
C GLU A 162 -30.01 -2.26 -18.69
N GLY A 163 -29.63 -2.80 -17.53
CA GLY A 163 -29.64 -4.24 -17.28
C GLY A 163 -28.63 -5.03 -18.11
N ARG A 164 -27.60 -4.36 -18.63
CA ARG A 164 -26.56 -4.95 -19.48
C ARG A 164 -25.18 -4.69 -18.86
N GLY A 165 -24.19 -5.55 -19.14
CA GLY A 165 -22.81 -5.34 -18.70
C GLY A 165 -22.50 -5.81 -17.28
N GLN A 166 -23.38 -6.55 -16.59
CA GLN A 166 -23.17 -6.95 -15.20
C GLN A 166 -21.83 -7.69 -14.97
N MET A 167 -21.44 -8.58 -15.88
CA MET A 167 -20.21 -9.35 -15.71
C MET A 167 -18.96 -8.49 -15.89
N ILE A 168 -18.98 -7.54 -16.81
CA ILE A 168 -17.86 -6.58 -16.99
C ILE A 168 -17.75 -5.70 -15.74
N ALA A 169 -18.87 -5.25 -15.19
CA ALA A 169 -18.88 -4.48 -13.93
C ALA A 169 -18.35 -5.32 -12.75
N ALA A 170 -18.74 -6.61 -12.68
CA ALA A 170 -18.23 -7.51 -11.64
C ALA A 170 -16.73 -7.77 -11.77
N CYS A 171 -16.21 -7.95 -12.99
CA CYS A 171 -14.78 -8.09 -13.23
C CYS A 171 -14.02 -6.81 -12.85
N ALA A 172 -14.50 -5.63 -13.28
CA ALA A 172 -13.85 -4.37 -12.94
C ALA A 172 -13.82 -4.14 -11.42
N LEU A 173 -14.93 -4.47 -10.71
CA LEU A 173 -15.02 -4.40 -9.26
C LEU A 173 -14.02 -5.36 -8.59
N ALA A 174 -13.93 -6.61 -9.04
CA ALA A 174 -13.00 -7.58 -8.50
C ALA A 174 -11.53 -7.18 -8.77
N LEU A 175 -11.21 -6.70 -9.98
CA LEU A 175 -9.86 -6.24 -10.33
C LEU A 175 -9.44 -5.02 -9.51
N SER A 176 -10.36 -4.05 -9.31
CA SER A 176 -10.09 -2.93 -8.42
C SER A 176 -9.80 -3.40 -6.99
N ALA A 177 -10.62 -4.30 -6.45
CA ALA A 177 -10.45 -4.86 -5.11
C ALA A 177 -9.12 -5.60 -4.94
N LEU A 178 -8.72 -6.40 -5.92
CA LEU A 178 -7.47 -7.18 -5.92
C LEU A 178 -6.22 -6.34 -6.25
N SER A 179 -6.40 -5.08 -6.66
CA SER A 179 -5.30 -4.16 -6.93
C SER A 179 -4.87 -3.36 -5.71
N HIS A 180 -5.78 -3.06 -4.76
CA HIS A 180 -5.42 -2.35 -3.53
C HIS A 180 -6.46 -2.51 -2.41
N GLY A 181 -6.03 -2.96 -1.21
CA GLY A 181 -6.92 -3.28 -0.10
C GLY A 181 -7.74 -2.10 0.45
N ILE A 182 -7.18 -0.88 0.50
CA ILE A 182 -7.92 0.31 0.96
C ILE A 182 -8.92 0.77 -0.11
N VAL A 183 -8.56 0.68 -1.40
CA VAL A 183 -9.49 1.03 -2.49
C VAL A 183 -10.67 0.05 -2.57
N LEU A 184 -10.48 -1.21 -2.13
CA LEU A 184 -11.56 -2.17 -1.97
C LEU A 184 -12.70 -1.61 -1.12
N LEU A 185 -12.40 -0.96 0.02
CA LEU A 185 -13.40 -0.33 0.88
C LEU A 185 -14.14 0.79 0.15
N PHE A 186 -13.39 1.64 -0.56
CA PHE A 186 -13.94 2.73 -1.35
C PHE A 186 -14.86 2.22 -2.46
N VAL A 187 -14.42 1.28 -3.27
CA VAL A 187 -15.22 0.82 -4.42
C VAL A 187 -16.46 0.06 -3.97
N PHE A 188 -16.38 -0.80 -2.96
CA PHE A 188 -17.55 -1.51 -2.43
C PHE A 188 -18.54 -0.58 -1.73
N GLY A 189 -18.04 0.37 -0.92
CA GLY A 189 -18.87 1.39 -0.29
C GLY A 189 -19.61 2.26 -1.31
N GLY A 190 -18.92 2.72 -2.34
CA GLY A 190 -19.50 3.52 -3.42
C GLY A 190 -20.55 2.75 -4.24
N VAL A 191 -20.26 1.49 -4.59
CA VAL A 191 -21.20 0.62 -5.31
C VAL A 191 -22.44 0.31 -4.46
N ALA A 192 -22.26 0.01 -3.17
CA ALA A 192 -23.37 -0.21 -2.24
C ALA A 192 -24.27 1.03 -2.14
N LEU A 193 -23.68 2.21 -2.01
CA LEU A 193 -24.43 3.46 -1.97
C LEU A 193 -25.17 3.75 -3.28
N ILE A 194 -24.56 3.46 -4.46
CA ILE A 194 -25.28 3.54 -5.74
C ILE A 194 -26.49 2.60 -5.73
N ALA A 195 -26.30 1.34 -5.31
CA ALA A 195 -27.39 0.36 -5.27
C ALA A 195 -28.54 0.84 -4.39
N ILE A 196 -28.26 1.37 -3.20
CA ILE A 196 -29.24 1.92 -2.26
C ILE A 196 -29.99 3.10 -2.88
N LEU A 197 -29.26 4.10 -3.39
CA LEU A 197 -29.87 5.31 -3.97
C LEU A 197 -30.72 4.99 -5.20
N TRP A 198 -30.26 4.10 -6.10
CA TRP A 198 -31.03 3.69 -7.27
C TRP A 198 -32.27 2.88 -6.88
N GLN A 199 -32.18 2.05 -5.85
CA GLN A 199 -33.30 1.28 -5.32
C GLN A 199 -34.36 2.20 -4.72
N VAL A 200 -33.96 3.17 -3.90
CA VAL A 200 -34.87 4.16 -3.29
C VAL A 200 -35.55 5.00 -4.35
N LEU A 201 -34.84 5.43 -5.37
CA LEU A 201 -35.37 6.32 -6.41
C LEU A 201 -36.24 5.61 -7.47
N ASN A 202 -36.11 4.30 -7.67
CA ASN A 202 -36.80 3.56 -8.74
C ASN A 202 -37.59 2.34 -8.25
N SER A 203 -37.44 1.92 -6.99
CA SER A 203 -38.19 0.82 -6.31
C SER A 203 -38.36 -0.48 -7.13
N GLY A 204 -37.37 -0.86 -7.95
CA GLY A 204 -37.44 -1.97 -8.89
C GLY A 204 -36.67 -3.22 -8.46
N ARG A 205 -37.32 -4.41 -8.40
CA ARG A 205 -36.65 -5.72 -8.17
C ARG A 205 -35.46 -5.97 -9.12
N ARG A 206 -35.47 -5.38 -10.32
CA ARG A 206 -34.40 -5.48 -11.31
C ARG A 206 -33.08 -4.88 -10.81
N ILE A 207 -33.14 -3.72 -10.13
CA ILE A 207 -31.97 -3.03 -9.60
C ILE A 207 -31.30 -3.90 -8.55
N LEU A 208 -32.03 -4.38 -7.57
CA LEU A 208 -31.51 -5.24 -6.52
C LEU A 208 -30.93 -6.53 -7.09
N LYS A 209 -31.60 -7.18 -8.05
CA LYS A 209 -31.11 -8.39 -8.72
C LYS A 209 -29.79 -8.14 -9.47
N SER A 210 -29.67 -7.01 -10.18
CA SER A 210 -28.43 -6.67 -10.90
C SER A 210 -27.30 -6.31 -9.94
N ALA A 211 -27.58 -5.56 -8.88
CA ALA A 211 -26.61 -5.20 -7.86
C ALA A 211 -26.07 -6.45 -7.13
N SER A 212 -26.97 -7.32 -6.64
CA SER A 212 -26.59 -8.57 -5.98
C SER A 212 -25.77 -9.49 -6.90
N LEU A 213 -26.11 -9.55 -8.18
CA LEU A 213 -25.37 -10.35 -9.14
C LEU A 213 -23.95 -9.81 -9.36
N ILE A 214 -23.79 -8.49 -9.51
CA ILE A 214 -22.46 -7.86 -9.72
C ILE A 214 -21.61 -8.00 -8.48
N ILE A 215 -22.14 -7.58 -7.32
CA ILE A 215 -21.41 -7.61 -6.05
C ILE A 215 -21.07 -9.06 -5.66
N GLY A 216 -22.05 -9.95 -5.72
CA GLY A 216 -21.85 -11.37 -5.40
C GLY A 216 -20.83 -12.05 -6.31
N THR A 217 -20.87 -11.76 -7.62
CA THR A 217 -19.85 -12.31 -8.55
C THR A 217 -18.47 -11.72 -8.27
N ALA A 218 -18.36 -10.42 -7.96
CA ALA A 218 -17.07 -9.80 -7.63
C ALA A 218 -16.49 -10.36 -6.33
N ILE A 219 -17.32 -10.57 -5.30
CA ILE A 219 -16.91 -11.23 -4.04
C ILE A 219 -16.38 -12.64 -4.33
N LEU A 220 -17.10 -13.42 -5.14
CA LEU A 220 -16.63 -14.76 -5.52
C LEU A 220 -15.31 -14.71 -6.29
N LEU A 221 -15.16 -13.81 -7.27
CA LEU A 221 -13.92 -13.69 -8.05
C LEU A 221 -12.71 -13.27 -7.20
N SER A 222 -12.92 -12.51 -6.15
CA SER A 222 -11.85 -12.04 -5.24
C SER A 222 -11.69 -12.91 -3.99
N ALA A 223 -12.52 -13.96 -3.81
CA ALA A 223 -12.57 -14.76 -2.58
C ALA A 223 -11.22 -15.42 -2.22
N PHE A 224 -10.45 -15.87 -3.20
CA PHE A 224 -9.15 -16.53 -3.00
C PHE A 224 -8.13 -15.64 -2.25
N TRP A 225 -8.32 -14.32 -2.30
CA TRP A 225 -7.48 -13.33 -1.60
C TRP A 225 -8.20 -12.72 -0.39
N VAL A 226 -9.47 -12.29 -0.55
CA VAL A 226 -10.23 -11.59 0.50
C VAL A 226 -10.49 -12.49 1.71
N VAL A 227 -10.87 -13.75 1.50
CA VAL A 227 -11.18 -14.68 2.61
C VAL A 227 -9.94 -14.97 3.46
N PRO A 228 -8.79 -15.37 2.86
CA PRO A 228 -7.54 -15.53 3.61
C PRO A 228 -7.08 -14.25 4.30
N PHE A 229 -7.20 -13.08 3.68
CA PHE A 229 -6.89 -11.80 4.28
C PHE A 229 -7.68 -11.57 5.57
N LEU A 230 -9.02 -11.65 5.49
CA LEU A 230 -9.90 -11.39 6.63
C LEU A 230 -9.68 -12.35 7.80
N THR A 231 -9.37 -13.61 7.52
CA THR A 231 -9.19 -14.64 8.57
C THR A 231 -7.79 -14.66 9.16
N SER A 232 -6.81 -14.05 8.50
CA SER A 232 -5.41 -14.04 8.96
C SER A 232 -4.96 -12.67 9.49
N HIS A 233 -5.85 -11.67 9.57
CA HIS A 233 -5.49 -10.31 9.99
C HIS A 233 -4.90 -10.23 11.42
N ALA A 234 -5.21 -11.22 12.28
CA ALA A 234 -4.62 -11.31 13.62
C ALA A 234 -3.09 -11.51 13.61
N PHE A 235 -2.52 -11.95 12.48
CA PHE A 235 -1.07 -12.15 12.31
C PHE A 235 -0.39 -11.04 11.50
N MET A 236 -1.10 -9.96 11.21
CA MET A 236 -0.55 -8.73 10.62
C MET A 236 0.02 -7.81 11.69
N THR A 237 0.92 -6.94 11.29
CA THR A 237 1.35 -5.78 12.09
C THR A 237 0.48 -4.58 11.75
N ASP A 238 -0.01 -3.87 12.76
CA ASP A 238 -0.70 -2.60 12.56
C ASP A 238 0.32 -1.46 12.40
N MET A 239 0.27 -0.82 11.23
CA MET A 239 0.99 0.42 10.95
C MET A 239 0.02 1.60 11.11
N LYS A 240 -0.55 1.76 12.30
CA LYS A 240 -1.48 2.85 12.60
C LYS A 240 -0.81 4.21 12.39
N TYR A 241 -1.46 5.06 11.62
CA TYR A 241 -1.01 6.42 11.41
C TYR A 241 -1.73 7.36 12.38
N GLU A 242 -1.04 7.79 13.42
CA GLU A 242 -1.59 8.76 14.39
C GLU A 242 -1.28 10.19 13.95
N PRO A 243 -2.31 11.05 13.75
CA PRO A 243 -2.09 12.45 13.45
C PRO A 243 -1.35 13.17 14.57
N ARG A 244 -0.40 14.01 14.20
CA ARG A 244 0.31 14.87 15.16
C ARG A 244 -0.59 16.00 15.68
N PRO A 245 -0.15 16.73 16.72
CA PRO A 245 -0.89 17.88 17.26
C PRO A 245 -1.24 18.91 16.18
N SER A 246 -2.29 19.70 16.45
CA SER A 246 -2.73 20.76 15.54
C SER A 246 -1.59 21.74 15.23
N GLY A 247 -1.52 22.17 13.97
CA GLY A 247 -0.48 23.09 13.49
C GLY A 247 0.73 22.42 12.80
N THR A 248 0.97 21.13 13.02
CA THR A 248 2.01 20.39 12.30
C THR A 248 1.52 19.92 10.92
N ALA A 249 2.44 19.64 9.99
CA ALA A 249 2.09 19.13 8.65
C ALA A 249 1.27 17.85 8.69
N ASP A 250 1.52 16.99 9.68
CA ASP A 250 0.84 15.71 9.87
C ASP A 250 -0.38 15.79 10.78
N SER A 251 -0.86 17.01 11.13
CA SER A 251 -2.08 17.14 11.94
C SER A 251 -3.30 16.67 11.15
N PHE A 252 -4.29 16.09 11.86
CA PHE A 252 -5.53 15.60 11.25
C PHE A 252 -6.18 16.62 10.31
N TRP A 253 -6.30 17.88 10.73
CA TRP A 253 -6.92 18.90 9.90
C TRP A 253 -6.09 19.29 8.69
N LYS A 254 -4.75 19.30 8.80
CA LYS A 254 -3.89 19.54 7.64
C LYS A 254 -3.90 18.37 6.65
N MET A 255 -4.03 17.13 7.12
CA MET A 255 -4.25 15.99 6.23
C MET A 255 -5.61 16.07 5.54
N PHE A 256 -6.66 16.46 6.27
CA PHE A 256 -8.02 16.57 5.73
C PHE A 256 -8.16 17.73 4.73
N PHE A 257 -7.45 18.83 5.00
CA PHE A 257 -7.39 20.05 4.17
C PHE A 257 -5.92 20.40 3.86
N PRO A 258 -5.26 19.67 2.95
CA PRO A 258 -3.82 19.75 2.76
C PRO A 258 -3.35 21.02 2.06
N LEU A 259 -4.18 21.67 1.26
CA LEU A 259 -3.88 22.88 0.53
C LEU A 259 -3.86 24.13 1.45
N PRO A 260 -3.31 25.27 1.02
CA PRO A 260 -3.51 26.55 1.68
C PRO A 260 -4.99 26.88 1.90
N LEU A 261 -5.32 27.58 3.00
CA LEU A 261 -6.70 27.81 3.43
C LEU A 261 -7.62 28.38 2.34
N TYR A 262 -7.14 29.36 1.57
CA TYR A 262 -7.92 29.99 0.50
C TYR A 262 -8.28 29.00 -0.63
N TRP A 263 -7.37 28.08 -0.99
CA TRP A 263 -7.66 27.02 -1.96
C TRP A 263 -8.65 25.99 -1.42
N ASN A 264 -8.50 25.60 -0.16
CA ASN A 264 -9.45 24.67 0.48
C ASN A 264 -10.86 25.28 0.55
N ILE A 265 -10.97 26.57 0.89
CA ILE A 265 -12.25 27.29 0.88
C ILE A 265 -12.82 27.33 -0.53
N PHE A 266 -12.03 27.71 -1.52
CA PHE A 266 -12.45 27.77 -2.92
C PHE A 266 -12.99 26.42 -3.41
N ILE A 267 -12.20 25.37 -3.27
CA ILE A 267 -12.58 24.01 -3.72
C ILE A 267 -13.84 23.54 -3.01
N THR A 268 -13.92 23.73 -1.69
CA THR A 268 -15.08 23.27 -0.90
C THR A 268 -16.33 24.05 -1.25
N LEU A 269 -16.23 25.39 -1.38
CA LEU A 269 -17.37 26.23 -1.75
C LEU A 269 -17.93 25.80 -3.11
N PHE A 270 -17.10 25.66 -4.12
CA PHE A 270 -17.57 25.27 -5.45
C PHE A 270 -18.02 23.79 -5.51
N ALA A 271 -17.45 22.91 -4.68
CA ALA A 271 -17.97 21.55 -4.55
C ALA A 271 -19.39 21.54 -3.94
N VAL A 272 -19.66 22.39 -2.96
CA VAL A 272 -21.02 22.57 -2.39
C VAL A 272 -21.97 23.15 -3.44
N VAL A 273 -21.54 24.17 -4.17
CA VAL A 273 -22.32 24.74 -5.29
C VAL A 273 -22.67 23.68 -6.32
N GLY A 274 -21.68 22.85 -6.71
CA GLY A 274 -21.88 21.74 -7.64
C GLY A 274 -22.85 20.68 -7.11
N PHE A 275 -22.75 20.33 -5.85
CA PHE A 275 -23.68 19.41 -5.20
C PHE A 275 -25.11 19.94 -5.16
N VAL A 276 -25.29 21.21 -4.73
CA VAL A 276 -26.60 21.88 -4.71
C VAL A 276 -27.19 21.96 -6.13
N ALA A 277 -26.39 22.31 -7.11
CA ALA A 277 -26.84 22.33 -8.51
C ALA A 277 -27.29 20.93 -8.98
N CYS A 278 -26.59 19.86 -8.60
CA CYS A 278 -26.99 18.49 -8.90
C CYS A 278 -28.31 18.10 -8.22
N ILE A 279 -28.57 18.56 -6.98
CA ILE A 279 -29.84 18.35 -6.30
C ILE A 279 -30.96 19.06 -7.06
N LEU A 280 -30.79 20.35 -7.37
CA LEU A 280 -31.81 21.16 -8.08
C LEU A 280 -32.12 20.60 -9.46
N ARG A 281 -31.13 20.05 -10.15
CA ARG A 281 -31.31 19.38 -11.45
C ARG A 281 -31.72 17.92 -11.37
N ARG A 282 -31.87 17.38 -10.16
CA ARG A 282 -32.14 15.94 -9.92
C ARG A 282 -31.14 15.02 -10.59
N ASN A 283 -29.87 15.44 -10.68
CA ASN A 283 -28.79 14.63 -11.22
C ASN A 283 -28.37 13.59 -10.17
N ARG A 284 -28.80 12.35 -10.37
CA ARG A 284 -28.56 11.23 -9.42
C ARG A 284 -27.08 10.96 -9.18
N VAL A 285 -26.24 11.12 -10.22
CA VAL A 285 -24.79 10.86 -10.12
C VAL A 285 -24.13 11.91 -9.26
N GLY A 286 -24.43 13.19 -9.47
CA GLY A 286 -23.93 14.28 -8.63
C GLY A 286 -24.44 14.20 -7.19
N ILE A 287 -25.70 13.80 -6.99
CA ILE A 287 -26.26 13.55 -5.65
C ILE A 287 -25.49 12.42 -4.97
N TRP A 288 -25.23 11.30 -5.69
CA TRP A 288 -24.41 10.20 -5.17
C TRP A 288 -23.01 10.68 -4.78
N MET A 289 -22.33 11.46 -5.62
CA MET A 289 -20.98 11.98 -5.31
C MET A 289 -20.98 12.81 -4.01
N GLY A 290 -21.94 13.71 -3.82
CA GLY A 290 -22.02 14.54 -2.62
C GLY A 290 -22.37 13.74 -1.36
N VAL A 291 -23.34 12.80 -1.45
CA VAL A 291 -23.67 11.90 -0.33
C VAL A 291 -22.47 11.01 0.00
N TYR A 292 -21.74 10.56 -1.02
CA TYR A 292 -20.56 9.71 -0.80
C TYR A 292 -19.41 10.50 -0.14
N CYS A 293 -19.23 11.78 -0.46
CA CYS A 293 -18.31 12.65 0.31
C CYS A 293 -18.68 12.67 1.81
N ALA A 294 -19.97 12.83 2.14
CA ALA A 294 -20.41 12.80 3.54
C ALA A 294 -20.17 11.45 4.21
N VAL A 295 -20.43 10.34 3.51
CA VAL A 295 -20.17 8.98 4.01
C VAL A 295 -18.65 8.77 4.23
N LEU A 296 -17.79 9.26 3.35
CA LEU A 296 -16.34 9.18 3.51
C LEU A 296 -15.85 9.99 4.72
N VAL A 297 -16.38 11.21 4.92
CA VAL A 297 -16.06 12.02 6.11
C VAL A 297 -16.42 11.26 7.39
N ILE A 298 -17.64 10.74 7.47
CA ILE A 298 -18.11 9.93 8.61
C ILE A 298 -17.22 8.69 8.76
N GLY A 299 -16.89 7.99 7.67
CA GLY A 299 -16.05 6.81 7.66
C GLY A 299 -14.64 7.07 8.19
N VAL A 300 -14.04 8.22 7.88
CA VAL A 300 -12.75 8.65 8.43
C VAL A 300 -12.82 8.81 9.95
N PHE A 301 -13.86 9.46 10.46
CA PHE A 301 -14.03 9.62 11.92
C PHE A 301 -14.27 8.28 12.62
N ILE A 302 -15.08 7.39 12.03
CA ILE A 302 -15.34 6.04 12.57
C ILE A 302 -14.06 5.20 12.57
N SER A 303 -13.28 5.24 11.51
CA SER A 303 -12.03 4.47 11.42
C SER A 303 -10.99 4.89 12.45
N ARG A 304 -10.96 6.17 12.84
CA ARG A 304 -10.12 6.67 13.94
C ARG A 304 -10.60 6.20 15.31
N GLY A 305 -11.90 5.99 15.48
CA GLY A 305 -12.52 5.62 16.75
C GLY A 305 -12.32 4.18 17.22
N GLY A 306 -11.55 3.36 16.51
CA GLY A 306 -11.10 2.05 17.01
C GLY A 306 -12.06 0.89 16.80
N LEU A 307 -12.87 0.86 15.75
CA LEU A 307 -13.53 -0.38 15.34
C LEU A 307 -12.48 -1.43 14.94
N PRO A 308 -12.53 -2.67 15.47
CA PRO A 308 -11.39 -3.60 15.41
C PRO A 308 -10.78 -3.81 14.02
N VAL A 309 -11.57 -4.10 13.00
CA VAL A 309 -11.07 -4.30 11.62
C VAL A 309 -10.89 -2.96 10.89
N ILE A 310 -11.82 -2.05 11.03
CA ILE A 310 -11.80 -0.74 10.34
C ILE A 310 -10.78 0.20 10.99
N GLY A 311 -10.59 0.15 12.31
CA GLY A 311 -9.57 0.92 13.02
C GLY A 311 -8.14 0.56 12.61
N MET A 312 -7.90 -0.70 12.26
CA MET A 312 -6.66 -1.17 11.67
C MET A 312 -6.34 -0.50 10.33
N LEU A 313 -7.37 -0.13 9.59
CA LEU A 313 -7.26 0.46 8.26
C LEU A 313 -7.21 1.99 8.30
N TRP A 314 -7.24 2.63 9.48
CA TRP A 314 -7.04 4.07 9.56
C TRP A 314 -5.68 4.45 9.00
N ASN A 315 -5.74 5.13 7.89
CA ASN A 315 -4.57 5.61 7.18
C ASN A 315 -4.98 6.86 6.40
N PRO A 316 -4.12 7.85 6.20
CA PRO A 316 -4.38 8.97 5.30
C PRO A 316 -4.77 8.56 3.88
N ARG A 317 -4.48 7.32 3.49
CA ARG A 317 -4.91 6.71 2.21
C ARG A 317 -6.43 6.61 2.03
N LEU A 318 -7.23 6.90 3.05
CA LEU A 318 -8.69 7.07 2.92
C LEU A 318 -9.10 8.44 2.36
N LEU A 319 -8.23 9.44 2.46
CA LEU A 319 -8.54 10.83 2.08
C LEU A 319 -8.54 11.11 0.56
N PRO A 320 -7.68 10.50 -0.27
CA PRO A 320 -7.66 10.77 -1.72
C PRO A 320 -9.00 10.57 -2.41
N PHE A 321 -9.83 9.64 -1.92
CA PHE A 321 -11.17 9.44 -2.45
C PHE A 321 -12.08 10.66 -2.26
N LEU A 322 -12.01 11.27 -1.07
CA LEU A 322 -12.71 12.50 -0.76
C LEU A 322 -12.18 13.66 -1.61
N TYR A 323 -10.86 13.75 -1.79
CA TYR A 323 -10.24 14.79 -2.62
C TYR A 323 -10.71 14.70 -4.06
N LEU A 324 -10.66 13.50 -4.67
CA LEU A 324 -11.10 13.29 -6.04
C LEU A 324 -12.56 13.67 -6.25
N LEU A 325 -13.48 13.20 -5.39
CA LEU A 325 -14.90 13.54 -5.49
C LEU A 325 -15.16 15.04 -5.26
N ARG A 326 -14.40 15.66 -4.36
CA ARG A 326 -14.47 17.11 -4.10
C ARG A 326 -14.04 17.92 -5.31
N TYR A 327 -12.96 17.52 -6.02
CA TYR A 327 -12.54 18.14 -7.27
C TYR A 327 -13.58 17.95 -8.38
N MET A 328 -14.18 16.77 -8.50
CA MET A 328 -15.24 16.52 -9.47
C MET A 328 -16.46 17.43 -9.23
N LEU A 329 -16.92 17.53 -7.99
CA LEU A 329 -18.04 18.40 -7.63
C LEU A 329 -17.69 19.89 -7.81
N MET A 330 -16.48 20.31 -7.45
CA MET A 330 -15.98 21.67 -7.66
C MET A 330 -16.06 22.06 -9.14
N MET A 331 -15.59 21.21 -10.02
CA MET A 331 -15.59 21.48 -11.46
C MET A 331 -17.00 21.56 -12.04
N ILE A 332 -17.93 20.74 -11.53
CA ILE A 332 -19.38 20.86 -11.85
C ILE A 332 -19.90 22.19 -11.34
N GLY A 333 -19.55 22.62 -10.13
CA GLY A 333 -19.98 23.87 -9.53
C GLY A 333 -19.51 25.09 -10.31
N LEU A 334 -18.25 25.10 -10.75
CA LEU A 334 -17.70 26.15 -11.61
C LEU A 334 -18.46 26.22 -12.95
N TYR A 335 -18.71 25.09 -13.58
CA TYR A 335 -19.50 25.02 -14.80
C TYR A 335 -20.92 25.59 -14.62
N GLU A 336 -21.60 25.16 -13.56
CA GLU A 336 -22.98 25.57 -13.27
C GLU A 336 -23.07 27.07 -12.95
N LEU A 337 -22.07 27.63 -12.26
CA LEU A 337 -22.02 29.07 -11.99
C LEU A 337 -21.93 29.85 -13.30
N VAL A 338 -21.02 29.46 -14.20
CA VAL A 338 -20.83 30.16 -15.48
C VAL A 338 -22.08 30.06 -16.38
N VAL A 339 -22.70 28.85 -16.42
CA VAL A 339 -23.98 28.69 -17.15
C VAL A 339 -25.09 29.54 -16.53
N GLY A 340 -25.14 29.60 -15.19
CA GLY A 340 -26.09 30.42 -14.46
C GLY A 340 -25.92 31.91 -14.76
N LEU A 341 -24.69 32.41 -14.69
CA LEU A 341 -24.36 33.81 -15.03
C LEU A 341 -24.68 34.15 -16.49
N GLY A 342 -24.38 33.24 -17.43
CA GLY A 342 -24.72 33.40 -18.84
C GLY A 342 -26.23 33.49 -19.06
N ARG A 343 -27.04 32.70 -18.32
CA ARG A 343 -28.51 32.81 -18.39
C ARG A 343 -29.03 34.12 -17.81
N VAL A 344 -28.52 34.57 -16.66
CA VAL A 344 -28.88 35.84 -16.04
C VAL A 344 -28.54 37.00 -16.98
N SER A 345 -27.34 37.01 -17.58
CA SER A 345 -26.95 38.06 -18.52
C SER A 345 -27.82 38.07 -19.77
N SER A 346 -28.25 36.90 -20.26
CA SER A 346 -29.15 36.83 -21.41
C SER A 346 -30.57 37.33 -21.07
N LEU A 347 -31.08 37.04 -19.89
CA LEU A 347 -32.36 37.56 -19.38
C LEU A 347 -32.32 39.07 -19.18
N LEU A 348 -31.22 39.60 -18.63
CA LEU A 348 -31.03 41.05 -18.47
C LEU A 348 -30.97 41.79 -19.83
N ARG A 349 -30.27 41.18 -20.82
CA ARG A 349 -30.26 41.74 -22.20
C ARG A 349 -31.65 41.73 -22.83
N VAL A 350 -32.41 40.65 -22.66
CA VAL A 350 -33.81 40.57 -23.15
C VAL A 350 -34.68 41.59 -22.45
N ALA A 351 -34.57 41.75 -21.12
CA ALA A 351 -35.32 42.74 -20.35
C ALA A 351 -34.96 44.16 -20.76
N ASN A 352 -33.64 44.46 -20.92
CA ASN A 352 -33.22 45.79 -21.40
C ASN A 352 -33.69 46.08 -22.84
N ASN A 353 -33.66 45.08 -23.74
CA ASN A 353 -34.16 45.24 -25.09
C ASN A 353 -35.69 45.37 -25.15
N ALA A 354 -36.41 44.71 -24.22
CA ALA A 354 -37.87 44.85 -24.09
C ALA A 354 -38.26 46.24 -23.54
N LEU A 355 -37.46 46.77 -22.60
CA LEU A 355 -37.64 48.11 -22.06
C LEU A 355 -37.28 49.21 -23.09
N ALA A 356 -36.38 48.91 -24.04
CA ALA A 356 -35.97 49.83 -25.09
C ALA A 356 -36.88 49.82 -26.33
N LYS A 357 -37.76 48.82 -26.47
CA LYS A 357 -38.77 48.72 -27.55
C LYS A 357 -40.17 48.57 -26.95
N GLU A 358 -41.01 49.57 -27.18
CA GLU A 358 -42.44 49.58 -26.76
C GLU A 358 -43.34 48.56 -27.50
N SER A 359 -42.81 47.44 -28.00
CA SER A 359 -43.63 46.41 -28.66
C SER A 359 -43.36 45.02 -28.14
N PHE A 360 -44.34 44.46 -27.44
CA PHE A 360 -44.44 43.09 -26.96
C PHE A 360 -44.85 42.15 -28.13
N GLU A 361 -44.05 41.98 -29.14
CA GLU A 361 -44.28 40.89 -30.11
C GLU A 361 -43.16 39.87 -30.06
N SER A 362 -43.61 38.66 -29.68
CA SER A 362 -42.95 37.36 -29.78
C SER A 362 -41.47 37.26 -29.35
N VAL A 363 -41.26 36.96 -28.10
CA VAL A 363 -39.96 36.42 -27.63
C VAL A 363 -39.87 34.98 -28.11
N ALA A 364 -39.35 34.73 -29.29
CA ALA A 364 -38.89 33.44 -29.73
C ALA A 364 -37.72 32.97 -28.80
N PRO A 365 -37.58 31.70 -28.46
CA PRO A 365 -36.51 31.21 -27.58
C PRO A 365 -35.15 31.47 -28.22
N LEU A 366 -34.49 32.52 -27.79
CA LEU A 366 -33.23 33.07 -28.36
C LEU A 366 -31.98 32.24 -28.13
N VAL A 367 -32.08 31.04 -27.61
CA VAL A 367 -30.96 30.17 -27.47
C VAL A 367 -31.15 28.89 -28.29
N SER A 368 -30.66 28.94 -29.54
CA SER A 368 -30.64 27.71 -30.36
C SER A 368 -29.76 26.65 -29.70
N LEU A 369 -30.16 25.38 -29.81
CA LEU A 369 -29.35 24.25 -29.34
C LEU A 369 -27.91 24.27 -29.84
N ARG A 370 -27.70 24.85 -31.03
CA ARG A 370 -26.37 25.09 -31.66
C ARG A 370 -25.52 26.05 -30.85
N ASN A 371 -26.10 27.13 -30.33
CA ASN A 371 -25.39 28.14 -29.51
C ASN A 371 -25.00 27.57 -28.14
N ILE A 372 -25.83 26.70 -27.55
CA ILE A 372 -25.52 26.00 -26.31
C ILE A 372 -24.36 25.01 -26.53
N ALA A 373 -24.35 24.26 -27.63
CA ALA A 373 -23.28 23.33 -27.94
C ALA A 373 -21.95 24.04 -28.19
N GLN A 374 -21.98 25.18 -28.91
CA GLN A 374 -20.78 26.03 -29.12
C GLN A 374 -20.27 26.63 -27.80
N PHE A 375 -21.17 27.16 -26.96
CA PHE A 375 -20.81 27.65 -25.64
C PHE A 375 -20.16 26.57 -24.77
N ASN A 376 -20.71 25.36 -24.74
CA ASN A 376 -20.15 24.26 -24.00
C ASN A 376 -18.77 23.86 -24.50
N MET A 377 -18.53 23.87 -25.80
CA MET A 377 -17.22 23.63 -26.42
C MET A 377 -16.19 24.69 -26.02
N TRP A 378 -16.55 25.98 -26.13
CA TRP A 378 -15.69 27.06 -25.69
C TRP A 378 -15.37 26.99 -24.19
N TRP A 379 -16.37 26.65 -23.39
CA TRP A 379 -16.17 26.47 -21.96
C TRP A 379 -15.20 25.32 -21.60
N VAL A 380 -15.36 24.16 -22.23
CA VAL A 380 -14.42 23.02 -22.02
C VAL A 380 -13.01 23.41 -22.46
N THR A 381 -12.88 24.10 -23.59
CA THR A 381 -11.58 24.54 -24.06
C THR A 381 -10.97 25.58 -23.11
N ALA A 382 -11.72 26.58 -22.66
CA ALA A 382 -11.26 27.57 -21.68
C ALA A 382 -10.86 26.91 -20.35
N MET A 383 -11.67 25.95 -19.84
CA MET A 383 -11.37 25.24 -18.64
C MET A 383 -10.11 24.37 -18.79
N ALA A 384 -9.95 23.69 -19.94
CA ALA A 384 -8.74 22.93 -20.23
C ALA A 384 -7.51 23.85 -20.28
N MET A 385 -7.62 25.03 -20.89
CA MET A 385 -6.56 26.03 -20.91
C MET A 385 -6.23 26.54 -19.51
N VAL A 386 -7.24 26.80 -18.66
CA VAL A 386 -7.03 27.20 -17.27
C VAL A 386 -6.33 26.08 -16.49
N VAL A 387 -6.77 24.84 -16.61
CA VAL A 387 -6.13 23.69 -15.96
C VAL A 387 -4.68 23.55 -16.41
N VAL A 388 -4.42 23.61 -17.72
CA VAL A 388 -3.07 23.59 -18.28
C VAL A 388 -2.24 24.78 -17.77
N SER A 389 -2.82 25.96 -17.68
CA SER A 389 -2.13 27.15 -17.17
C SER A 389 -1.83 27.06 -15.68
N VAL A 390 -2.78 26.58 -14.86
CA VAL A 390 -2.58 26.42 -13.40
C VAL A 390 -1.52 25.36 -13.11
N ILE A 391 -1.55 24.24 -13.83
CA ILE A 391 -0.50 23.23 -13.78
C ILE A 391 0.82 23.84 -14.28
N GLY A 392 0.77 24.66 -15.30
CA GLY A 392 1.90 25.32 -15.91
C GLY A 392 2.38 26.59 -15.22
N PHE A 393 1.70 27.13 -14.20
CA PHE A 393 2.31 28.11 -13.29
C PHE A 393 3.44 27.50 -12.43
N ARG A 394 3.55 26.19 -12.47
CA ARG A 394 4.74 25.44 -12.05
C ARG A 394 5.54 24.98 -13.27
N PHE A 395 5.80 25.87 -14.17
CA PHE A 395 6.26 25.83 -15.57
C PHE A 395 7.36 24.83 -15.94
N GLN A 396 7.92 24.14 -14.99
CA GLN A 396 8.95 23.13 -15.20
C GLN A 396 8.42 21.88 -15.91
N GLU A 397 7.11 21.74 -15.99
CA GLU A 397 6.43 20.53 -16.49
C GLU A 397 5.68 20.74 -17.78
N LEU A 398 5.62 21.99 -18.27
CA LEU A 398 5.00 22.28 -19.55
C LEU A 398 5.95 21.96 -20.70
N PRO A 399 5.46 21.30 -21.77
CA PRO A 399 6.23 21.12 -22.98
C PRO A 399 6.64 22.49 -23.53
N PHE A 400 7.84 22.55 -24.13
CA PHE A 400 8.44 23.76 -24.77
C PHE A 400 9.01 24.82 -23.83
N GLY A 401 9.02 24.59 -22.52
CA GLY A 401 9.76 25.44 -21.58
C GLY A 401 11.25 25.09 -21.51
N LYS A 402 12.08 26.01 -21.02
CA LYS A 402 13.52 25.79 -20.82
C LYS A 402 13.93 26.22 -19.42
N LEU A 403 14.68 25.39 -18.75
CA LEU A 403 15.41 25.75 -17.53
C LEU A 403 16.65 26.57 -17.93
N ALA A 404 16.87 27.72 -17.32
CA ALA A 404 18.03 28.54 -17.51
C ALA A 404 18.44 29.21 -16.20
N SER A 405 19.74 29.34 -15.94
CA SER A 405 20.21 30.13 -14.80
C SER A 405 20.06 31.62 -15.12
N ASP A 406 19.65 32.42 -14.14
CA ASP A 406 19.71 33.86 -14.21
C ASP A 406 21.15 34.38 -13.95
N SER A 407 21.35 35.68 -14.02
CA SER A 407 22.63 36.33 -13.78
C SER A 407 23.15 36.17 -12.34
N ALA A 408 22.29 35.77 -11.40
CA ALA A 408 22.63 35.50 -10.00
C ALA A 408 22.85 33.98 -9.72
N GLY A 409 22.76 33.13 -10.77
CA GLY A 409 22.91 31.68 -10.63
C GLY A 409 21.62 30.97 -10.17
N ALA A 410 20.54 31.68 -9.95
CA ALA A 410 19.25 31.09 -9.60
C ALA A 410 18.60 30.44 -10.83
N MET A 411 18.09 29.23 -10.66
CA MET A 411 17.41 28.55 -11.75
C MET A 411 16.05 29.15 -12.02
N GLN A 412 15.81 29.50 -13.28
CA GLN A 412 14.53 30.00 -13.78
C GLN A 412 14.01 29.10 -14.89
N TYR A 413 12.70 28.92 -14.90
CA TYR A 413 12.00 28.29 -16.00
C TYR A 413 11.41 29.35 -16.93
N LYS A 414 11.77 29.30 -18.23
CA LYS A 414 11.31 30.23 -19.24
C LYS A 414 10.35 29.55 -20.21
N TRP A 415 9.17 30.10 -20.35
CA TRP A 415 8.16 29.67 -21.31
C TRP A 415 7.69 30.91 -22.13
N GLY A 416 8.28 31.07 -23.29
CA GLY A 416 8.10 32.30 -24.07
C GLY A 416 8.56 33.56 -23.30
N PRO A 417 7.71 34.57 -23.16
CA PRO A 417 8.04 35.79 -22.41
C PRO A 417 7.92 35.64 -20.89
N ILE A 418 7.40 34.50 -20.40
CA ILE A 418 7.15 34.28 -18.98
C ILE A 418 8.35 33.56 -18.36
N SER A 419 8.84 34.08 -17.25
CA SER A 419 9.92 33.50 -16.46
C SER A 419 9.48 33.38 -15.01
N THR A 420 9.72 32.22 -14.39
CA THR A 420 9.44 31.95 -12.96
C THR A 420 10.67 31.37 -12.31
N ASN A 421 10.83 31.63 -11.00
CA ASN A 421 11.88 30.96 -10.24
C ASN A 421 11.60 29.45 -10.23
N ALA A 422 12.59 28.68 -10.64
CA ALA A 422 12.53 27.22 -10.67
C ALA A 422 13.52 26.66 -9.66
N SER A 423 13.10 25.73 -8.81
CA SER A 423 13.99 24.77 -8.23
C SER A 423 14.53 23.86 -9.33
N ASN A 424 15.72 23.28 -9.15
CA ASN A 424 16.46 22.56 -10.20
C ASN A 424 15.67 21.48 -10.95
N ASP A 425 14.56 20.99 -10.38
CA ASP A 425 13.68 19.98 -10.99
C ASP A 425 12.21 20.37 -10.76
N GLY A 426 11.40 20.29 -11.80
CA GLY A 426 9.94 20.33 -11.69
C GLY A 426 9.44 19.15 -10.85
N PHE A 427 8.29 19.31 -10.21
CA PHE A 427 7.76 18.31 -9.31
C PHE A 427 7.60 16.92 -9.99
N VAL A 428 6.88 16.83 -11.10
CA VAL A 428 6.67 15.56 -11.82
C VAL A 428 7.95 15.14 -12.54
N ASP A 429 8.63 16.08 -13.19
CA ASP A 429 9.89 15.84 -13.88
C ASP A 429 10.96 15.34 -12.91
N GLY A 430 11.11 15.98 -11.76
CA GLY A 430 12.04 15.58 -10.71
C GLY A 430 11.76 14.17 -10.18
N TRP A 431 10.49 13.84 -9.87
CA TRP A 431 10.10 12.51 -9.43
C TRP A 431 10.34 11.46 -10.52
N ALA A 432 9.89 11.70 -11.77
CA ALA A 432 10.04 10.77 -12.87
C ALA A 432 11.53 10.52 -13.20
N ARG A 433 12.33 11.59 -13.26
CA ARG A 433 13.77 11.51 -13.50
C ARG A 433 14.46 10.74 -12.37
N TRP A 434 14.17 11.08 -11.11
CA TRP A 434 14.76 10.40 -9.97
C TRP A 434 14.45 8.90 -9.97
N ASN A 435 13.20 8.53 -10.20
CA ASN A 435 12.77 7.14 -10.16
C ASN A 435 13.25 6.34 -11.38
N PHE A 436 13.12 6.92 -12.58
CA PHE A 436 13.27 6.18 -13.82
C PHE A 436 14.67 6.21 -14.43
N THR A 437 15.58 7.08 -13.95
CA THR A 437 17.01 6.87 -14.19
C THR A 437 17.54 5.61 -13.50
N GLY A 438 16.78 5.08 -12.54
CA GLY A 438 17.07 3.82 -11.87
C GLY A 438 18.23 3.91 -10.88
N TYR A 439 18.55 2.77 -10.30
CA TYR A 439 19.74 2.61 -9.45
C TYR A 439 21.00 2.89 -10.27
N GLU A 440 21.06 2.37 -11.49
CA GLU A 440 22.18 2.48 -12.42
C GLU A 440 22.51 3.94 -12.81
N GLY A 441 21.50 4.82 -12.80
CA GLY A 441 21.68 6.23 -13.10
C GLY A 441 22.06 7.12 -11.89
N LYS A 442 22.26 6.56 -10.69
CA LYS A 442 22.69 7.32 -9.52
C LYS A 442 24.21 7.52 -9.49
N SER A 443 24.66 8.68 -9.07
CA SER A 443 26.11 8.97 -8.94
C SER A 443 26.84 8.01 -7.99
N ALA A 444 26.14 7.47 -7.00
CA ALA A 444 26.65 6.51 -6.05
C ALA A 444 26.43 5.02 -6.45
N TYR A 445 26.02 4.75 -7.69
CA TYR A 445 25.71 3.39 -8.14
C TYR A 445 26.89 2.43 -7.98
N ALA A 446 28.11 2.85 -8.33
CA ALA A 446 29.30 2.01 -8.19
C ALA A 446 29.54 1.54 -6.73
N GLU A 447 29.29 2.43 -5.76
CA GLU A 447 29.39 2.08 -4.33
C GLU A 447 28.31 1.07 -3.93
N TYR A 448 27.06 1.28 -4.37
CA TYR A 448 25.94 0.37 -4.13
C TYR A 448 26.19 -1.00 -4.77
N HIS A 449 26.57 -1.04 -6.03
CA HIS A 449 26.86 -2.27 -6.77
C HIS A 449 27.99 -3.06 -6.12
N ASN A 450 29.10 -2.40 -5.73
CA ASN A 450 30.22 -3.04 -5.05
C ASN A 450 29.81 -3.65 -3.70
N LEU A 451 28.90 -3.01 -2.96
CA LEU A 451 28.34 -3.58 -1.73
C LEU A 451 27.52 -4.83 -2.01
N VAL A 452 26.66 -4.80 -3.02
CA VAL A 452 25.83 -5.95 -3.42
C VAL A 452 26.73 -7.13 -3.85
N GLU A 453 27.76 -6.90 -4.67
CA GLU A 453 28.71 -7.95 -5.08
C GLU A 453 29.55 -8.46 -3.89
N THR A 454 29.86 -7.60 -2.93
CA THR A 454 30.51 -8.01 -1.67
C THR A 454 29.63 -8.98 -0.89
N MET A 455 28.33 -8.66 -0.73
CA MET A 455 27.39 -9.52 -0.02
C MET A 455 27.16 -10.84 -0.76
N LYS A 456 27.09 -10.80 -2.08
CA LYS A 456 27.00 -12.01 -2.92
C LYS A 456 28.22 -12.91 -2.76
N SER A 457 29.43 -12.32 -2.80
CA SER A 457 30.69 -13.04 -2.55
C SER A 457 30.72 -13.71 -1.16
N LEU A 458 30.20 -13.04 -0.13
CA LEU A 458 30.08 -13.63 1.21
C LEU A 458 29.05 -14.77 1.24
N GLY A 459 27.97 -14.66 0.49
CA GLY A 459 26.96 -15.72 0.36
C GLY A 459 27.50 -16.98 -0.33
N ASP A 460 28.36 -16.80 -1.33
CA ASP A 460 28.98 -17.89 -2.08
C ASP A 460 30.18 -18.53 -1.33
N ASP A 461 30.71 -17.86 -0.31
CA ASP A 461 31.83 -18.37 0.49
C ASP A 461 31.34 -19.42 1.50
N THR A 462 31.92 -20.62 1.43
CA THR A 462 31.60 -21.74 2.34
C THR A 462 31.85 -21.43 3.82
N ALA A 463 32.78 -20.53 4.14
CA ALA A 463 33.07 -20.11 5.52
C ALA A 463 31.98 -19.17 6.08
N HIS A 464 31.32 -18.43 5.21
CA HIS A 464 30.31 -17.45 5.59
C HIS A 464 28.89 -17.91 5.18
N GLY A 465 28.60 -18.08 3.87
CA GLY A 465 27.36 -18.62 3.33
C GLY A 465 26.17 -17.67 3.42
N CYS A 466 25.04 -18.11 2.89
CA CYS A 466 23.78 -17.36 2.86
C CYS A 466 23.25 -17.02 4.25
N GLY A 467 22.44 -15.95 4.37
CA GLY A 467 21.82 -15.58 5.64
C GLY A 467 21.10 -14.22 5.59
N ARG A 468 20.46 -13.86 6.69
CA ARG A 468 19.77 -12.57 6.84
C ARG A 468 20.73 -11.45 7.12
N ALA A 469 20.54 -10.31 6.49
CA ALA A 469 21.29 -9.08 6.73
C ALA A 469 20.39 -8.01 7.36
N LEU A 470 20.91 -7.34 8.39
CA LEU A 470 20.40 -6.07 8.89
C LEU A 470 21.39 -4.98 8.47
N TRP A 471 20.89 -3.85 8.06
CA TRP A 471 21.71 -2.71 7.68
C TRP A 471 21.32 -1.46 8.49
N GLU A 472 22.29 -0.59 8.69
CA GLU A 472 22.07 0.68 9.39
C GLU A 472 21.13 1.56 8.60
N SER A 473 20.03 2.00 9.22
CA SER A 473 19.11 2.97 8.64
C SER A 473 19.71 4.38 8.67
N SER A 474 19.75 5.05 7.55
CA SER A 474 20.23 6.43 7.42
C SER A 474 19.58 7.15 6.25
N GLY A 475 19.25 8.44 6.43
CA GLY A 475 18.80 9.31 5.35
C GLY A 475 19.82 9.48 4.22
N GLU A 476 21.12 9.29 4.50
CA GLU A 476 22.21 9.37 3.51
C GLU A 476 22.15 8.28 2.45
N LEU A 477 21.46 7.16 2.72
CA LEU A 477 21.28 6.07 1.76
C LEU A 477 20.45 6.49 0.54
N ASN A 478 19.73 7.63 0.63
CA ASN A 478 19.01 8.16 -0.50
C ASN A 478 19.89 8.45 -1.72
N LYS A 479 21.22 8.60 -1.53
CA LYS A 479 22.19 8.71 -2.64
C LYS A 479 22.17 7.52 -3.61
N TYR A 480 21.71 6.34 -3.18
CA TYR A 480 21.52 5.16 -4.02
C TYR A 480 20.17 5.15 -4.76
N GLY A 481 19.31 6.14 -4.52
CA GLY A 481 18.02 6.30 -5.14
C GLY A 481 16.83 6.14 -4.19
N THR A 482 17.04 5.46 -3.06
CA THR A 482 16.10 5.37 -1.94
C THR A 482 16.85 5.01 -0.66
N THR A 483 16.34 5.45 0.49
CA THR A 483 16.87 5.01 1.81
C THR A 483 16.70 3.52 2.04
N MET A 484 15.84 2.86 1.27
CA MET A 484 15.49 1.45 1.37
C MET A 484 16.19 0.57 0.32
N SER A 485 17.28 1.05 -0.29
CA SER A 485 17.96 0.36 -1.41
C SER A 485 18.40 -1.08 -1.07
N LEU A 486 18.78 -1.35 0.17
CA LEU A 486 19.24 -2.66 0.62
C LEU A 486 18.11 -3.67 0.90
N MET A 487 16.83 -3.26 0.82
CA MET A 487 15.71 -4.21 0.73
C MET A 487 15.80 -5.12 -0.51
N LEU A 488 16.56 -4.71 -1.54
CA LEU A 488 16.78 -5.49 -2.75
C LEU A 488 17.95 -6.49 -2.65
N LEU A 489 18.64 -6.62 -1.53
CA LEU A 489 19.67 -7.65 -1.36
C LEU A 489 19.20 -9.03 -1.82
N PRO A 490 18.02 -9.54 -1.41
CA PRO A 490 17.56 -10.85 -1.87
C PRO A 490 17.27 -10.89 -3.38
N HIS A 491 16.83 -9.80 -3.97
CA HIS A 491 16.65 -9.72 -5.42
C HIS A 491 17.96 -9.91 -6.19
N TRP A 492 19.00 -9.18 -5.79
CA TRP A 492 20.31 -9.24 -6.43
C TRP A 492 21.08 -10.53 -6.16
N THR A 493 20.89 -11.12 -4.98
CA THR A 493 21.57 -12.35 -4.55
C THR A 493 20.75 -13.62 -4.74
N LYS A 494 19.61 -13.53 -5.44
CA LYS A 494 18.68 -14.65 -5.71
C LYS A 494 18.24 -15.39 -4.44
N GLY A 495 17.91 -14.63 -3.39
CA GLY A 495 17.44 -15.16 -2.11
C GLY A 495 18.55 -15.62 -1.15
N CYS A 496 19.85 -15.60 -1.55
CA CYS A 496 20.94 -16.01 -0.67
C CYS A 496 21.12 -15.06 0.52
N ILE A 497 21.10 -13.75 0.28
CA ILE A 497 21.17 -12.75 1.36
C ILE A 497 19.81 -12.09 1.51
N GLY A 498 19.07 -12.48 2.55
CA GLY A 498 17.82 -11.85 2.92
C GLY A 498 18.03 -10.49 3.59
N SER A 499 17.04 -9.62 3.53
CA SER A 499 17.02 -8.33 4.25
C SER A 499 16.06 -8.40 5.44
N MET A 500 16.48 -7.94 6.62
CA MET A 500 15.57 -7.84 7.76
C MET A 500 14.51 -6.77 7.55
N GLU A 501 14.74 -5.80 6.69
CA GLU A 501 13.74 -4.81 6.30
C GLU A 501 13.17 -5.12 4.91
N GLY A 502 11.87 -4.93 4.76
CA GLY A 502 11.14 -5.15 3.51
C GLY A 502 9.98 -4.17 3.37
N LEU A 503 9.37 -4.11 2.19
CA LEU A 503 8.32 -3.15 1.90
C LEU A 503 6.96 -3.52 2.52
N ASN A 504 6.65 -4.80 2.61
CA ASN A 504 5.32 -5.27 3.04
C ASN A 504 5.22 -5.31 4.58
N PHE A 505 5.32 -4.14 5.22
CA PHE A 505 5.41 -3.98 6.68
C PHE A 505 4.31 -4.70 7.46
N GLU A 506 3.07 -4.62 6.98
CA GLU A 506 1.93 -5.23 7.65
C GLU A 506 1.88 -6.75 7.50
N ALA A 507 2.62 -7.33 6.54
CA ALA A 507 2.52 -8.74 6.21
C ALA A 507 3.19 -9.67 7.24
N SER A 508 4.03 -9.16 8.14
CA SER A 508 4.74 -9.97 9.12
C SER A 508 4.48 -9.51 10.55
N GLY A 509 4.17 -10.44 11.45
CA GLY A 509 4.15 -10.18 12.89
C GLY A 509 5.52 -9.95 13.50
N THR A 510 6.61 -10.09 12.73
CA THR A 510 7.98 -9.82 13.16
C THR A 510 8.42 -8.37 12.89
N THR A 511 7.67 -7.63 12.09
CA THR A 511 7.94 -6.25 11.72
C THR A 511 8.20 -5.31 12.91
N PRO A 512 7.43 -5.33 14.02
CA PRO A 512 7.70 -4.49 15.20
C PRO A 512 9.09 -4.70 15.76
N TYR A 513 9.52 -5.94 15.87
CA TYR A 513 10.82 -6.33 16.44
C TYR A 513 11.99 -5.99 15.51
N HIS A 514 11.76 -6.04 14.20
CA HIS A 514 12.71 -5.53 13.22
C HIS A 514 12.97 -4.04 13.46
N PHE A 515 11.92 -3.20 13.60
CA PHE A 515 12.10 -1.76 13.81
C PHE A 515 12.76 -1.43 15.14
N ILE A 516 12.47 -2.18 16.22
CA ILE A 516 13.19 -2.05 17.49
C ILE A 516 14.68 -2.36 17.30
N THR A 517 15.01 -3.41 16.54
CA THR A 517 16.38 -3.81 16.25
C THR A 517 17.10 -2.78 15.37
N SER A 518 16.44 -2.33 14.30
CA SER A 518 16.97 -1.29 13.41
C SER A 518 17.26 0.01 14.14
N ALA A 519 16.39 0.40 15.09
CA ALA A 519 16.62 1.57 15.94
C ALA A 519 17.85 1.41 16.82
N ALA A 520 18.00 0.27 17.49
CA ALA A 520 19.17 0.00 18.35
C ALA A 520 20.49 0.00 17.56
N MET A 521 20.46 -0.44 16.30
CA MET A 521 21.63 -0.50 15.43
C MET A 521 21.87 0.72 14.55
N SER A 522 21.06 1.78 14.69
CA SER A 522 21.12 2.97 13.85
C SER A 522 21.08 4.24 14.68
N LYS A 523 21.86 5.24 14.27
CA LYS A 523 21.80 6.59 14.86
C LYS A 523 20.48 7.30 14.52
N GLN A 524 19.99 7.08 13.29
CA GLN A 524 18.78 7.69 12.76
C GLN A 524 17.89 6.61 12.15
N SER A 525 16.96 6.06 12.92
CA SER A 525 15.99 5.10 12.43
C SER A 525 14.65 5.77 12.14
N SER A 526 13.83 5.14 11.30
CA SER A 526 12.53 5.67 10.89
C SER A 526 11.45 5.59 11.98
N ASN A 527 11.56 4.65 12.94
CA ASN A 527 10.64 4.41 14.06
C ASN A 527 9.14 4.49 13.67
N PRO A 528 8.69 3.72 12.67
CA PRO A 528 7.38 3.95 12.04
C PRO A 528 6.21 3.47 12.92
N VAL A 529 6.42 2.46 13.78
CA VAL A 529 5.40 1.97 14.73
C VAL A 529 5.46 2.80 15.99
N ARG A 530 4.70 3.89 16.02
CA ARG A 530 4.76 4.91 17.09
C ARG A 530 4.39 4.42 18.49
N GLU A 531 3.71 3.30 18.58
CA GLU A 531 3.30 2.70 19.87
C GLU A 531 4.45 1.95 20.57
N LEU A 532 5.56 1.69 19.85
CA LEU A 532 6.73 1.01 20.39
C LEU A 532 7.68 1.99 21.11
N ARG A 533 8.49 1.44 22.02
CA ARG A 533 9.62 2.14 22.63
C ARG A 533 10.88 1.82 21.81
N TYR A 534 11.67 2.83 21.53
CA TYR A 534 12.87 2.69 20.70
C TYR A 534 14.09 3.23 21.45
N ASP A 535 15.13 2.41 21.53
CA ASP A 535 16.44 2.77 22.05
C ASP A 535 17.40 2.93 20.86
N ASN A 536 17.54 4.15 20.35
CA ASN A 536 18.39 4.41 19.21
C ASN A 536 19.87 4.36 19.57
N ASN A 537 20.70 3.85 18.64
CA ASN A 537 22.16 3.83 18.76
C ASN A 537 22.66 3.12 20.04
N ASN A 538 22.12 1.96 20.33
CA ASN A 538 22.49 1.09 21.45
C ASN A 538 22.87 -0.30 20.94
N ALA A 539 24.10 -0.44 20.42
CA ALA A 539 24.55 -1.69 19.80
C ALA A 539 24.57 -2.89 20.76
N GLY A 540 24.72 -2.66 22.07
CA GLY A 540 24.66 -3.74 23.07
C GLY A 540 23.31 -4.44 23.09
N LEU A 541 22.21 -3.68 23.07
CA LEU A 541 20.85 -4.21 22.89
C LEU A 541 20.63 -4.74 21.47
N GLY A 542 21.09 -3.99 20.47
CA GLY A 542 20.88 -4.35 19.06
C GLY A 542 21.50 -5.69 18.68
N VAL A 543 22.67 -6.04 19.21
CA VAL A 543 23.32 -7.35 18.98
C VAL A 543 22.43 -8.48 19.51
N ARG A 544 21.91 -8.36 20.72
CA ARG A 544 20.99 -9.35 21.28
C ARG A 544 19.74 -9.50 20.41
N TYR A 545 19.17 -8.39 19.98
CA TYR A 545 17.99 -8.39 19.11
C TYR A 545 18.27 -9.07 17.77
N MET A 546 19.43 -8.81 17.17
CA MET A 546 19.86 -9.49 15.93
C MET A 546 20.00 -10.99 16.14
N GLN A 547 20.59 -11.43 17.26
CA GLN A 547 20.71 -12.84 17.61
C GLN A 547 19.35 -13.52 17.73
N GLU A 548 18.37 -12.88 18.43
CA GLU A 548 17.01 -13.42 18.58
C GLU A 548 16.24 -13.48 17.25
N LEU A 549 16.54 -12.61 16.31
CA LEU A 549 15.94 -12.61 14.97
C LEU A 549 16.70 -13.49 13.97
N GLY A 550 17.81 -14.11 14.34
CA GLY A 550 18.63 -14.94 13.46
C GLY A 550 19.29 -14.14 12.33
N VAL A 551 19.71 -12.92 12.64
CA VAL A 551 20.47 -12.05 11.71
C VAL A 551 21.91 -12.51 11.67
N LYS A 552 22.39 -12.86 10.47
CA LYS A 552 23.75 -13.34 10.26
C LYS A 552 24.75 -12.23 9.95
N TYR A 553 24.31 -11.19 9.23
CA TYR A 553 25.15 -10.09 8.82
C TYR A 553 24.60 -8.75 9.29
N TYR A 554 25.47 -7.89 9.79
CA TYR A 554 25.18 -6.50 10.07
C TYR A 554 26.06 -5.60 9.18
N LEU A 555 25.43 -4.63 8.49
CA LEU A 555 26.09 -3.69 7.61
C LEU A 555 26.05 -2.30 8.26
N ALA A 556 27.18 -1.82 8.74
CA ALA A 556 27.35 -0.50 9.31
C ALA A 556 27.90 0.47 8.26
N PHE A 557 27.44 1.71 8.29
CA PHE A 557 27.76 2.73 7.30
C PHE A 557 28.36 3.99 7.90
N THR A 558 27.80 4.50 8.99
CA THR A 558 28.30 5.70 9.65
C THR A 558 29.48 5.38 10.59
N LYS A 559 30.33 6.38 10.85
CA LYS A 559 31.43 6.23 11.80
C LYS A 559 30.95 5.85 13.19
N GLU A 560 29.79 6.39 13.59
CA GLU A 560 29.16 6.11 14.89
C GLU A 560 28.70 4.66 15.00
N ALA A 561 27.98 4.13 13.98
CA ALA A 561 27.54 2.74 13.97
C ALA A 561 28.72 1.76 13.93
N ILE A 562 29.74 2.05 13.13
CA ILE A 562 31.00 1.27 13.07
C ILE A 562 31.69 1.27 14.42
N ALA A 563 31.82 2.43 15.09
CA ALA A 563 32.44 2.53 16.40
C ALA A 563 31.67 1.72 17.47
N GLN A 564 30.32 1.81 17.46
CA GLN A 564 29.47 1.02 18.35
C GLN A 564 29.57 -0.48 18.08
N ALA A 565 29.63 -0.88 16.80
CA ALA A 565 29.76 -2.28 16.41
C ALA A 565 31.11 -2.89 16.86
N ASN A 566 32.21 -2.13 16.72
CA ASN A 566 33.54 -2.56 17.11
C ASN A 566 33.69 -2.81 18.62
N LEU A 567 32.82 -2.27 19.45
CA LEU A 567 32.79 -2.52 20.89
C LEU A 567 32.10 -3.86 21.24
N GLN A 568 31.46 -4.50 20.29
CA GLN A 568 30.66 -5.71 20.53
C GLN A 568 31.44 -6.96 20.14
N ALA A 569 31.80 -7.78 21.10
CA ALA A 569 32.56 -9.03 20.87
C ALA A 569 31.81 -10.04 19.95
N ALA A 570 30.50 -9.98 19.88
CA ALA A 570 29.69 -10.84 19.02
C ALA A 570 29.61 -10.35 17.56
N LEU A 571 30.18 -9.18 17.24
CA LEU A 571 30.26 -8.64 15.88
C LEU A 571 31.70 -8.76 15.37
N VAL A 572 31.91 -9.69 14.44
CA VAL A 572 33.23 -9.91 13.83
C VAL A 572 33.25 -9.29 12.44
N GLU A 573 34.11 -8.31 12.21
CA GLU A 573 34.29 -7.72 10.88
C GLU A 573 34.75 -8.80 9.89
N VAL A 574 34.05 -8.96 8.78
CA VAL A 574 34.36 -9.96 7.74
C VAL A 574 34.73 -9.32 6.41
N LYS A 575 34.20 -8.12 6.11
CA LYS A 575 34.48 -7.45 4.83
C LYS A 575 34.26 -5.94 4.90
N ARG A 576 34.90 -5.19 4.00
CA ARG A 576 34.64 -3.75 3.77
C ARG A 576 34.30 -3.50 2.30
N SER A 577 33.40 -2.57 2.05
CA SER A 577 33.03 -2.11 0.70
C SER A 577 32.75 -0.61 0.73
N GLY A 578 33.70 0.20 0.26
CA GLY A 578 33.60 1.66 0.37
C GLY A 578 33.44 2.10 1.83
N PRO A 579 32.37 2.87 2.17
CA PRO A 579 32.12 3.29 3.56
C PRO A 579 31.53 2.17 4.43
N TRP A 580 31.08 1.08 3.83
CA TRP A 580 30.41 -0.02 4.52
C TRP A 580 31.39 -0.98 5.19
N VAL A 581 31.05 -1.38 6.40
CA VAL A 581 31.69 -2.47 7.13
C VAL A 581 30.67 -3.56 7.37
N VAL A 582 31.00 -4.77 6.93
CA VAL A 582 30.13 -5.96 7.10
C VAL A 582 30.65 -6.77 8.28
N TYR A 583 29.77 -7.00 9.25
CA TYR A 583 30.04 -7.83 10.42
C TYR A 583 29.24 -9.13 10.35
N GLN A 584 29.85 -10.23 10.76
CA GLN A 584 29.15 -11.47 11.04
C GLN A 584 28.70 -11.46 12.51
N VAL A 585 27.44 -11.82 12.76
CA VAL A 585 26.83 -11.87 14.08
C VAL A 585 26.98 -13.27 14.66
N GLY A 586 27.63 -13.39 15.79
CA GLY A 586 27.77 -14.68 16.50
C GLY A 586 26.47 -15.10 17.20
N ASN A 587 26.26 -16.41 17.37
CA ASN A 587 25.08 -17.03 18.03
C ASN A 587 23.74 -16.66 17.36
N SER A 588 23.73 -16.62 16.03
CA SER A 588 22.57 -16.24 15.23
C SER A 588 21.98 -17.38 14.38
N GLU A 589 22.20 -18.63 14.79
CA GLU A 589 21.69 -19.81 14.11
C GLU A 589 20.18 -19.76 13.97
N LEU A 590 19.66 -20.19 12.80
CA LEU A 590 18.21 -20.19 12.54
C LEU A 590 17.46 -21.27 13.30
N VAL A 591 18.11 -22.38 13.62
CA VAL A 591 17.51 -23.50 14.37
C VAL A 591 18.46 -23.87 15.49
N MET A 592 17.95 -23.81 16.73
CA MET A 592 18.75 -24.14 17.92
C MET A 592 17.90 -24.73 19.03
N PRO A 593 18.45 -25.59 19.89
CA PRO A 593 17.74 -26.09 21.07
C PRO A 593 17.62 -24.96 22.10
N LEU A 594 16.46 -24.89 22.77
CA LEU A 594 16.29 -24.05 23.94
C LEU A 594 16.96 -24.71 25.15
N LYS A 595 17.57 -23.91 26.01
CA LYS A 595 18.21 -24.39 27.26
C LYS A 595 17.20 -24.59 28.40
N VAL A 596 16.04 -23.94 28.29
CA VAL A 596 14.95 -23.96 29.27
C VAL A 596 13.64 -24.20 28.54
N GLN A 597 12.74 -24.95 29.15
CA GLN A 597 11.38 -25.16 28.61
C GLN A 597 10.64 -23.81 28.52
N PRO A 598 9.90 -23.54 27.43
CA PRO A 598 9.06 -22.35 27.33
C PRO A 598 7.92 -22.35 28.36
N VAL A 599 7.36 -21.16 28.59
CA VAL A 599 6.21 -20.94 29.48
C VAL A 599 4.99 -20.48 28.66
N ILE A 600 3.83 -21.10 28.89
CA ILE A 600 2.60 -20.72 28.19
C ILE A 600 1.98 -19.52 28.90
N VAL A 601 1.74 -18.44 28.13
CA VAL A 601 1.01 -17.25 28.62
C VAL A 601 -0.48 -17.47 28.44
N ASN A 602 -1.25 -17.39 29.50
CA ASN A 602 -2.69 -17.51 29.45
C ASN A 602 -3.33 -16.39 28.62
N SER A 603 -4.38 -16.73 27.88
CA SER A 603 -5.13 -15.77 27.07
C SER A 603 -5.73 -14.67 27.94
N ARG A 604 -5.59 -13.42 27.50
CA ARG A 604 -6.21 -12.24 28.14
C ARG A 604 -7.36 -11.73 27.30
N THR A 605 -8.31 -11.06 27.93
CA THR A 605 -9.42 -10.39 27.23
C THR A 605 -8.89 -9.27 26.35
N GLY A 606 -9.52 -9.05 25.18
CA GLY A 606 -9.15 -8.02 24.21
C GLY A 606 -8.72 -8.57 22.87
N ASP A 607 -8.08 -7.74 22.05
CA ASP A 607 -7.58 -8.14 20.74
C ASP A 607 -6.37 -9.08 20.89
N VAL A 608 -6.48 -10.28 20.35
CA VAL A 608 -5.43 -11.31 20.43
C VAL A 608 -4.09 -10.81 19.88
N LYS A 609 -4.12 -10.03 18.79
CA LYS A 609 -2.93 -9.45 18.17
C LYS A 609 -2.24 -8.47 19.11
N GLU A 610 -3.00 -7.56 19.72
CA GLU A 610 -2.50 -6.57 20.69
C GLU A 610 -1.90 -7.27 21.92
N ARG A 611 -2.60 -8.27 22.47
CA ARG A 611 -2.12 -9.05 23.65
C ARG A 611 -0.83 -9.80 23.36
N TRP A 612 -0.67 -10.33 22.14
CA TRP A 612 0.58 -10.98 21.76
C TRP A 612 1.71 -9.96 21.54
N LEU A 613 1.41 -8.82 20.93
CA LEU A 613 2.39 -7.74 20.75
C LEU A 613 2.93 -7.25 22.12
N GLU A 614 2.06 -7.06 23.12
CA GLU A 614 2.45 -6.71 24.49
C GLU A 614 3.39 -7.77 25.08
N THR A 615 3.04 -9.04 25.01
CA THR A 615 3.85 -10.15 25.54
C THR A 615 5.20 -10.25 24.82
N GLY A 616 5.18 -10.26 23.49
CA GLY A 616 6.39 -10.39 22.68
C GLY A 616 7.34 -9.21 22.84
N THR A 617 6.80 -7.96 22.89
CA THR A 617 7.59 -6.75 23.09
C THR A 617 8.20 -6.71 24.49
N SER A 618 7.42 -7.07 25.52
CA SER A 618 7.90 -7.14 26.91
C SER A 618 9.05 -8.12 27.05
N TRP A 619 8.92 -9.32 26.52
CA TRP A 619 10.01 -10.30 26.54
C TRP A 619 11.23 -9.81 25.74
N PHE A 620 11.01 -9.24 24.55
CA PHE A 620 12.08 -8.82 23.66
C PHE A 620 12.91 -7.67 24.22
N GLN A 621 12.25 -6.69 24.87
CA GLN A 621 12.92 -5.50 25.44
C GLN A 621 13.35 -5.70 26.90
N HIS A 622 12.64 -6.53 27.67
CA HIS A 622 12.84 -6.77 29.10
C HIS A 622 12.93 -8.26 29.43
N PRO A 623 13.92 -9.00 28.85
CA PRO A 623 14.06 -10.44 29.09
C PRO A 623 14.40 -10.76 30.56
N GLU A 624 14.91 -9.81 31.32
CA GLU A 624 15.19 -9.92 32.75
C GLU A 624 13.95 -10.24 33.60
N ASP A 625 12.77 -9.88 33.10
CA ASP A 625 11.49 -10.19 33.79
C ASP A 625 11.01 -11.64 33.49
N TRP A 626 11.70 -12.36 32.62
CA TRP A 626 11.30 -13.65 32.11
C TRP A 626 12.40 -14.71 32.29
N SER A 627 12.14 -15.70 33.10
CA SER A 627 13.09 -16.83 33.26
C SER A 627 13.00 -17.89 32.16
N ALA A 628 11.97 -17.84 31.30
CA ALA A 628 11.77 -18.71 30.15
C ALA A 628 11.04 -17.94 29.02
N MET A 629 11.19 -18.39 27.76
CA MET A 629 10.54 -17.76 26.61
C MET A 629 9.02 -17.96 26.68
N PRO A 630 8.21 -16.89 26.55
CA PRO A 630 6.75 -17.01 26.50
C PRO A 630 6.28 -17.58 25.15
N VAL A 631 5.32 -18.49 25.21
CA VAL A 631 4.63 -19.08 24.06
C VAL A 631 3.12 -18.84 24.17
N GLU A 632 2.45 -18.76 23.03
CA GLU A 632 0.99 -18.54 22.95
C GLU A 632 0.23 -19.82 23.33
N ASN A 633 0.75 -20.99 22.95
CA ASN A 633 0.24 -22.31 23.29
C ASN A 633 1.40 -23.32 23.30
N GLY A 634 1.16 -24.55 23.78
CA GLY A 634 2.23 -25.51 23.87
C GLY A 634 1.76 -26.87 24.43
N LEU A 635 2.71 -27.67 24.91
CA LEU A 635 2.42 -28.95 25.53
C LEU A 635 1.76 -28.75 26.91
N ASP A 636 0.88 -29.68 27.30
CA ASP A 636 0.19 -29.66 28.60
C ASP A 636 1.17 -29.74 29.80
N THR A 637 2.37 -30.24 29.56
CA THR A 637 3.44 -30.32 30.55
C THR A 637 4.17 -29.02 30.81
N TRP A 638 3.99 -28.01 29.95
CA TRP A 638 4.61 -26.71 30.14
C TRP A 638 3.83 -25.85 31.14
N GLN A 639 4.58 -25.15 31.99
CA GLN A 639 3.96 -24.24 32.96
C GLN A 639 3.11 -23.18 32.24
N ARG A 640 1.95 -22.87 32.85
CA ARG A 640 1.08 -21.76 32.44
C ARG A 640 1.20 -20.62 33.43
N VAL A 641 1.29 -19.39 32.91
CA VAL A 641 1.38 -18.19 33.73
C VAL A 641 0.40 -17.13 33.25
N ASP A 642 -0.10 -16.35 34.19
CA ASP A 642 -0.82 -15.12 33.91
C ASP A 642 0.18 -13.97 33.83
N VAL A 643 -0.18 -12.92 33.08
CA VAL A 643 0.61 -11.69 33.00
C VAL A 643 -0.24 -10.50 33.38
N ALA A 644 0.38 -9.51 34.01
CA ALA A 644 -0.22 -8.24 34.37
C ALA A 644 0.56 -7.07 33.71
N VAL A 645 -0.13 -5.98 33.48
CA VAL A 645 0.50 -4.73 32.99
C VAL A 645 1.33 -4.16 34.12
N ASP A 646 2.60 -3.87 33.85
CA ASP A 646 3.48 -3.14 34.77
C ASP A 646 3.16 -1.64 34.70
N LEU A 647 2.36 -1.20 35.67
CA LEU A 647 1.95 0.20 35.76
C LEU A 647 3.12 1.16 36.07
N SER A 648 4.23 0.66 36.62
CA SER A 648 5.41 1.49 36.95
C SER A 648 6.18 1.89 35.68
N ARG A 649 6.08 1.08 34.62
CA ARG A 649 6.68 1.32 33.30
C ARG A 649 5.70 1.93 32.29
N ARG A 650 4.53 2.33 32.76
CA ARG A 650 3.53 2.99 31.91
C ARG A 650 3.91 4.45 31.71
N ASP A 651 4.47 4.76 30.55
CA ASP A 651 4.85 6.14 30.22
C ASP A 651 3.62 7.03 30.14
N GLY A 652 3.56 7.97 31.07
CA GLY A 652 2.64 9.10 31.03
C GLY A 652 3.30 10.27 30.30
N GLU A 653 3.54 10.18 28.98
CA GLU A 653 4.03 11.34 28.24
C GLU A 653 2.89 12.32 27.97
N PRO A 654 2.93 13.53 28.55
CA PRO A 654 1.98 14.57 28.22
C PRO A 654 2.20 15.00 26.76
N GLY A 655 1.16 14.85 25.92
CA GLY A 655 1.14 15.38 24.55
C GLY A 655 1.32 14.39 23.40
N ILE A 656 1.51 13.11 23.67
CA ILE A 656 1.44 12.07 22.62
C ILE A 656 0.03 11.46 22.64
N SER A 657 -0.67 11.54 21.52
CA SER A 657 -2.04 11.04 21.39
C SER A 657 -2.12 9.50 21.30
N SER A 658 -1.01 8.82 21.08
CA SER A 658 -0.94 7.36 20.94
C SER A 658 -0.55 6.68 22.24
N ARG A 659 -1.37 5.72 22.68
CA ARG A 659 -1.05 4.83 23.78
C ARG A 659 0.14 3.95 23.41
N ARG A 660 1.17 3.91 24.26
CA ARG A 660 2.30 2.98 24.10
C ARG A 660 1.83 1.53 24.30
N VAL A 661 2.53 0.60 23.65
CA VAL A 661 2.35 -0.84 23.93
C VAL A 661 2.66 -1.09 25.41
N ASP A 662 1.71 -1.71 26.13
CA ASP A 662 1.88 -1.97 27.56
C ASP A 662 3.00 -3.00 27.78
N ILE A 663 3.85 -2.75 28.78
CA ILE A 663 4.80 -3.74 29.28
C ILE A 663 4.06 -4.66 30.23
N VAL A 664 4.20 -5.97 30.02
CA VAL A 664 3.56 -7.01 30.85
C VAL A 664 4.62 -7.91 31.47
N THR A 665 4.39 -8.32 32.71
CA THR A 665 5.27 -9.21 33.47
C THR A 665 4.48 -10.40 33.99
N PRO A 666 5.10 -11.58 34.16
CA PRO A 666 4.47 -12.73 34.78
C PRO A 666 4.03 -12.41 36.21
N THR A 667 2.82 -12.85 36.58
CA THR A 667 2.30 -12.69 37.94
C THR A 667 2.70 -13.85 38.87
N GLN A 668 3.12 -14.98 38.29
CA GLN A 668 3.63 -16.14 39.03
C GLN A 668 5.12 -16.33 38.75
N VAL A 669 5.81 -16.94 39.70
CA VAL A 669 7.20 -17.39 39.53
C VAL A 669 7.27 -18.42 38.40
N ILE A 670 8.15 -18.19 37.42
CA ILE A 670 8.43 -19.16 36.35
C ILE A 670 9.41 -20.21 36.90
N ASN A 671 8.96 -21.47 36.95
CA ASN A 671 9.82 -22.58 37.32
C ASN A 671 10.76 -22.92 36.17
N ILE A 672 12.06 -22.76 36.41
CA ILE A 672 13.09 -23.10 35.40
C ILE A 672 13.17 -24.60 35.28
N VAL A 673 12.83 -25.13 34.11
CA VAL A 673 13.00 -26.55 33.76
C VAL A 673 14.06 -26.62 32.66
N GLU A 674 15.26 -27.04 33.07
CA GLU A 674 16.37 -27.20 32.13
C GLU A 674 16.08 -28.32 31.12
N THR A 675 16.51 -28.11 29.90
CA THR A 675 16.41 -29.10 28.82
C THR A 675 17.68 -29.93 28.76
N LYS A 676 17.56 -31.12 28.17
CA LYS A 676 18.74 -31.96 27.91
C LYS A 676 19.57 -31.34 26.78
N PRO A 677 20.91 -31.36 26.87
CA PRO A 677 21.76 -30.94 25.76
C PRO A 677 21.36 -31.66 24.47
N THR A 678 21.11 -30.89 23.44
CA THR A 678 20.61 -31.40 22.14
C THR A 678 21.42 -30.78 21.02
N LYS A 679 21.81 -31.58 20.04
CA LYS A 679 22.48 -31.09 18.83
C LYS A 679 21.53 -31.08 17.65
N VAL A 680 21.53 -29.98 16.90
CA VAL A 680 20.83 -29.87 15.61
C VAL A 680 21.87 -30.08 14.50
N THR A 681 21.53 -30.95 13.55
CA THR A 681 22.37 -31.29 12.39
C THR A 681 21.51 -31.32 11.12
N ASN A 682 22.15 -31.43 9.95
CA ASN A 682 21.45 -31.57 8.67
C ASN A 682 20.43 -30.47 8.39
N PHE A 683 20.74 -29.23 8.82
CA PHE A 683 19.86 -28.08 8.58
C PHE A 683 19.82 -27.74 7.10
N VAL A 684 18.58 -27.66 6.54
CA VAL A 684 18.31 -27.22 5.17
C VAL A 684 17.17 -26.21 5.21
N LEU A 685 17.39 -25.06 4.60
CA LEU A 685 16.39 -24.02 4.37
C LEU A 685 16.02 -24.02 2.89
N GLU A 686 14.74 -24.32 2.60
CA GLU A 686 14.12 -24.21 1.27
C GLU A 686 13.19 -22.98 1.25
N ASP A 687 12.66 -22.59 0.08
CA ASP A 687 11.76 -21.42 -0.04
C ASP A 687 10.54 -21.47 0.88
N SER A 688 9.95 -22.65 1.05
CA SER A 688 8.75 -22.84 1.85
C SER A 688 8.84 -24.04 2.80
N ALA A 689 10.06 -24.50 3.14
CA ALA A 689 10.27 -25.59 4.08
C ALA A 689 11.59 -25.42 4.84
N ILE A 690 11.62 -26.02 6.04
CA ILE A 690 12.79 -26.07 6.91
C ILE A 690 12.91 -27.51 7.37
N SER A 691 14.07 -28.15 7.20
CA SER A 691 14.34 -29.48 7.69
C SER A 691 15.62 -29.52 8.50
N PHE A 692 15.64 -30.35 9.51
CA PHE A 692 16.80 -30.60 10.36
C PHE A 692 16.67 -31.93 11.11
N SER A 693 17.79 -32.43 11.64
CA SER A 693 17.82 -33.62 12.48
C SER A 693 18.27 -33.25 13.89
N VAL A 694 17.76 -33.99 14.88
CA VAL A 694 18.15 -33.86 16.30
C VAL A 694 18.69 -35.18 16.84
N ASP A 695 19.64 -35.12 17.75
CA ASP A 695 20.16 -36.31 18.48
C ASP A 695 19.25 -36.70 19.66
N GLN A 696 18.51 -35.74 20.23
CA GLN A 696 17.58 -35.95 21.34
C GLN A 696 16.16 -35.54 20.97
N ILE A 697 15.18 -36.44 21.10
CA ILE A 697 13.75 -36.11 20.95
C ILE A 697 13.17 -35.54 22.25
N GLY A 698 12.01 -34.87 22.17
CA GLY A 698 11.28 -34.33 23.32
C GLY A 698 11.86 -33.01 23.86
N GLN A 699 12.90 -32.47 23.27
CA GLN A 699 13.47 -31.18 23.67
C GLN A 699 12.94 -30.05 22.77
N PRO A 700 12.61 -28.87 23.32
CA PRO A 700 12.10 -27.74 22.51
C PRO A 700 13.22 -27.16 21.64
N ILE A 701 12.94 -27.04 20.35
CA ILE A 701 13.83 -26.49 19.34
C ILE A 701 13.23 -25.18 18.83
N LEU A 702 13.97 -24.10 19.00
CA LEU A 702 13.64 -22.76 18.46
C LEU A 702 13.96 -22.72 16.97
N VAL A 703 12.99 -22.28 16.19
CA VAL A 703 13.14 -21.99 14.76
C VAL A 703 12.91 -20.49 14.56
N ARG A 704 13.99 -19.75 14.30
CA ARG A 704 14.00 -18.28 14.12
C ARG A 704 13.44 -17.90 12.76
N MET A 705 12.20 -18.30 12.52
CA MET A 705 11.38 -17.98 11.35
C MET A 705 10.04 -17.45 11.87
N SER A 706 9.52 -16.40 11.22
CA SER A 706 8.24 -15.80 11.59
C SER A 706 7.14 -16.84 11.67
N TYR A 707 6.41 -16.84 12.78
CA TYR A 707 5.24 -17.69 12.91
C TYR A 707 4.10 -17.21 12.00
N PHE A 708 3.47 -18.18 11.35
CA PHE A 708 2.21 -17.97 10.64
C PHE A 708 1.41 -19.29 10.65
N PRO A 709 0.05 -19.27 10.77
CA PRO A 709 -0.74 -20.48 10.93
C PRO A 709 -0.66 -21.49 9.79
N ASN A 710 -0.15 -21.09 8.63
CA ASN A 710 0.04 -21.96 7.47
C ASN A 710 1.26 -22.88 7.59
N TRP A 711 2.15 -22.64 8.56
CA TRP A 711 3.24 -23.57 8.85
C TRP A 711 2.72 -24.84 9.49
N LYS A 712 3.17 -25.98 8.99
CA LYS A 712 2.88 -27.33 9.50
C LYS A 712 4.19 -28.04 9.77
N VAL A 713 4.20 -28.94 10.73
CA VAL A 713 5.37 -29.73 11.07
C VAL A 713 5.10 -31.21 10.96
N SER A 714 6.08 -31.97 10.51
CA SER A 714 6.15 -33.45 10.60
C SER A 714 7.37 -33.84 11.40
N GLY A 715 7.26 -34.94 12.20
CA GLY A 715 8.30 -35.39 13.08
C GLY A 715 8.41 -34.64 14.42
N ALA A 716 7.49 -33.69 14.69
CA ALA A 716 7.47 -32.90 15.93
C ALA A 716 6.05 -32.47 16.30
N ASN A 717 5.84 -32.09 17.57
CA ASN A 717 4.68 -31.33 18.02
C ASN A 717 4.87 -29.82 17.74
N GLY A 718 3.78 -29.08 17.40
CA GLY A 718 3.80 -27.68 17.05
C GLY A 718 3.50 -27.44 15.56
N PRO A 719 4.02 -26.38 14.90
CA PRO A 719 4.82 -25.32 15.51
C PRO A 719 3.99 -24.45 16.44
N PHE A 720 4.55 -24.10 17.59
CA PHE A 720 3.96 -23.19 18.54
C PHE A 720 4.55 -21.79 18.35
N ARG A 721 3.72 -20.75 18.48
CA ARG A 721 4.18 -19.35 18.41
C ARG A 721 4.92 -18.99 19.69
N VAL A 722 6.17 -18.56 19.56
CA VAL A 722 7.04 -18.17 20.65
C VAL A 722 7.50 -16.71 20.47
N ALA A 723 7.75 -16.00 21.56
CA ALA A 723 8.26 -14.63 21.47
C ALA A 723 9.58 -14.53 20.68
N PRO A 724 9.82 -13.43 19.95
CA PRO A 724 8.88 -12.32 19.79
C PRO A 724 7.73 -12.64 18.82
N ASN A 725 7.97 -13.37 17.73
CA ASN A 725 7.02 -13.92 16.78
C ASN A 725 7.65 -15.07 15.97
N MET A 726 8.37 -15.97 16.65
CA MET A 726 9.07 -17.10 16.06
C MET A 726 8.30 -18.40 16.29
N MET A 727 8.91 -19.52 15.92
CA MET A 727 8.33 -20.85 16.11
C MET A 727 9.18 -21.69 17.08
N VAL A 728 8.51 -22.53 17.88
CA VAL A 728 9.14 -23.60 18.62
C VAL A 728 8.46 -24.91 18.30
N VAL A 729 9.24 -25.97 18.14
CA VAL A 729 8.76 -27.34 17.90
C VAL A 729 9.39 -28.29 18.90
N VAL A 730 8.68 -29.38 19.22
CA VAL A 730 9.19 -30.44 20.11
C VAL A 730 9.27 -31.73 19.31
N PRO A 731 10.48 -32.14 18.87
CA PRO A 731 10.68 -33.34 18.07
C PRO A 731 10.13 -34.60 18.72
N THR A 732 9.37 -35.37 17.96
CA THR A 732 8.90 -36.72 18.30
C THR A 732 9.66 -37.78 17.51
N GLN A 733 10.38 -37.36 16.47
CA GLN A 733 11.27 -38.16 15.64
C GLN A 733 12.61 -37.43 15.49
N LYS A 734 13.65 -38.15 15.05
CA LYS A 734 14.97 -37.55 14.85
C LYS A 734 14.97 -36.51 13.72
N ASP A 735 14.22 -36.76 12.66
CA ASP A 735 14.11 -35.88 11.50
C ASP A 735 12.82 -35.06 11.59
N VAL A 736 12.97 -33.75 11.49
CA VAL A 736 11.89 -32.78 11.60
C VAL A 736 11.81 -31.97 10.29
N ARG A 737 10.59 -31.83 9.77
CA ARG A 737 10.34 -30.99 8.60
C ARG A 737 9.14 -30.07 8.86
N LEU A 738 9.39 -28.77 8.83
CA LEU A 738 8.36 -27.75 8.74
C LEU A 738 8.12 -27.41 7.27
N HIS A 739 6.87 -27.17 6.88
CA HIS A 739 6.53 -26.70 5.54
C HIS A 739 5.36 -25.70 5.59
N TYR A 740 5.43 -24.68 4.73
CA TYR A 740 4.38 -23.71 4.54
C TYR A 740 3.42 -24.20 3.46
N GLY A 741 2.12 -24.28 3.76
CA GLY A 741 1.13 -24.82 2.83
C GLY A 741 -0.24 -24.19 2.96
N TYR A 742 -1.11 -24.49 2.01
CA TYR A 742 -2.49 -24.06 2.05
C TYR A 742 -3.26 -24.71 3.19
N THR A 743 -4.10 -23.92 3.86
CA THR A 743 -5.08 -24.41 4.83
C THR A 743 -6.36 -24.88 4.12
N LYS A 744 -7.24 -25.57 4.85
CA LYS A 744 -8.58 -25.93 4.34
C LYS A 744 -9.38 -24.69 3.91
N LEU A 745 -9.16 -23.57 4.61
CA LEU A 745 -9.81 -22.30 4.30
C LEU A 745 -9.29 -21.69 2.98
N ASP A 746 -7.98 -21.77 2.73
CA ASP A 746 -7.40 -21.34 1.47
C ASP A 746 -8.01 -22.10 0.28
N VAL A 747 -8.10 -23.44 0.41
CA VAL A 747 -8.73 -24.30 -0.59
C VAL A 747 -10.20 -23.92 -0.82
N PHE A 748 -10.95 -23.71 0.26
CA PHE A 748 -12.33 -23.25 0.18
C PHE A 748 -12.46 -21.90 -0.56
N ALA A 749 -11.58 -20.96 -0.28
CA ALA A 749 -11.55 -19.65 -0.93
C ALA A 749 -11.27 -19.76 -2.44
N TYR A 750 -10.35 -20.65 -2.86
CA TYR A 750 -10.12 -20.96 -4.28
C TYR A 750 -11.34 -21.60 -4.94
N LEU A 751 -12.06 -22.49 -4.25
CA LEU A 751 -13.31 -23.08 -4.76
C LEU A 751 -14.38 -21.99 -4.99
N LEU A 752 -14.53 -21.04 -4.07
CA LEU A 752 -15.44 -19.90 -4.26
C LEU A 752 -15.07 -19.09 -5.49
N THR A 753 -13.78 -18.86 -5.73
CA THR A 753 -13.32 -18.16 -6.93
C THR A 753 -13.60 -18.95 -8.22
N ALA A 754 -13.42 -20.25 -8.20
CA ALA A 754 -13.77 -21.12 -9.32
C ALA A 754 -15.27 -21.05 -9.63
N ILE A 755 -16.14 -21.00 -8.61
CA ILE A 755 -17.59 -20.77 -8.77
C ILE A 755 -17.85 -19.40 -9.42
N GLY A 756 -17.14 -18.35 -8.99
CA GLY A 756 -17.25 -17.02 -9.60
C GLY A 756 -16.91 -17.01 -11.09
N ILE A 757 -15.83 -17.69 -11.46
CA ILE A 757 -15.42 -17.86 -12.87
C ILE A 757 -16.47 -18.64 -13.65
N ALA A 758 -17.02 -19.71 -13.09
CA ALA A 758 -18.08 -20.51 -13.71
C ALA A 758 -19.36 -19.69 -13.95
N VAL A 759 -19.78 -18.88 -12.96
CA VAL A 759 -20.94 -17.96 -13.10
C VAL A 759 -20.69 -16.97 -14.25
N MET A 760 -19.50 -16.40 -14.32
CA MET A 760 -19.13 -15.47 -15.39
C MET A 760 -19.20 -16.14 -16.76
N PHE A 761 -18.61 -17.35 -16.91
CA PHE A 761 -18.60 -18.11 -18.15
C PHE A 761 -20.02 -18.52 -18.59
N MET A 762 -20.85 -19.04 -17.68
CA MET A 762 -22.24 -19.40 -17.99
C MET A 762 -23.06 -18.20 -18.47
N ARG A 763 -22.86 -17.04 -17.88
CA ARG A 763 -23.54 -15.79 -18.28
C ARG A 763 -23.06 -15.30 -19.65
N TRP A 764 -21.77 -15.40 -19.91
CA TRP A 764 -21.18 -15.05 -21.20
C TRP A 764 -21.74 -15.95 -22.32
N ARG A 765 -21.76 -17.27 -22.11
CA ARG A 765 -22.31 -18.27 -23.06
C ARG A 765 -23.79 -18.02 -23.36
N ARG A 766 -24.61 -17.75 -22.32
CA ARG A 766 -26.04 -17.42 -22.54
C ARG A 766 -26.25 -16.19 -23.41
N ARG A 767 -25.36 -15.20 -23.35
CA ARG A 767 -25.43 -13.98 -24.18
C ARG A 767 -25.07 -14.26 -25.63
N ILE A 768 -24.08 -15.11 -25.89
CA ILE A 768 -23.72 -15.50 -27.25
C ILE A 768 -24.89 -16.24 -27.87
N ASN A 769 -25.44 -17.23 -27.18
CA ASN A 769 -26.59 -18.00 -27.68
C ASN A 769 -27.82 -17.11 -27.94
N ALA A 770 -28.13 -16.13 -27.10
CA ALA A 770 -29.22 -15.20 -27.35
C ALA A 770 -29.00 -14.34 -28.61
N ARG A 771 -27.76 -13.94 -28.91
CA ARG A 771 -27.42 -13.17 -30.10
C ARG A 771 -27.44 -14.02 -31.39
N ILE A 772 -27.22 -15.33 -31.28
CA ILE A 772 -27.28 -16.24 -32.43
C ILE A 772 -28.74 -16.56 -32.80
N ILE A 773 -29.65 -16.54 -31.84
CA ILE A 773 -31.06 -16.85 -32.03
C ILE A 773 -31.89 -15.62 -32.51
N GLU A 774 -31.51 -14.39 -32.16
CA GLU A 774 -32.19 -13.16 -32.61
C GLU A 774 -32.09 -12.85 -34.11
N PRO A 775 -31.06 -13.20 -34.90
CA PRO A 775 -31.04 -12.97 -36.36
C PRO A 775 -31.85 -13.94 -37.19
N ALA A 776 -32.41 -14.99 -36.59
CA ALA A 776 -33.22 -15.98 -37.30
C ALA A 776 -34.74 -15.62 -37.31
N ILE A 777 -35.15 -14.49 -36.74
CA ILE A 777 -36.54 -14.09 -36.60
C ILE A 777 -36.84 -12.72 -37.26
N ASN A 778 -35.89 -12.05 -37.90
CA ASN A 778 -36.14 -10.81 -38.66
C ASN A 778 -35.88 -11.03 -40.18
#